data_ff410b24b85ba65b0d9d163582ebca8a
#
_entry.id   ff410b24b85ba65b0d9d163582ebca8a
#
_cell.length_a   1.000
_cell.length_b   1.000
_cell.length_c   1.000
_cell.angle_alpha   90.00
_cell.angle_beta   90.00
_cell.angle_gamma   90.00
#
_symmetry.space_group_name_H-M   'P 1'
#
loop_
_entity.id
_entity.type
_entity.pdbx_description
1 polymer ?
#
loop_
_entity_poly.entity_id
_entity_poly.type
_entity_poly.pdbx_seq_one_letter_code
_entity_poly.pdbx_strand_id
1 'polypeptide(L)'
;NFDRKELGYEVSLFKMSRNLYHAPLSLNYLDEFDNLWEEEDYFRDVTEEFLENLNLAHKEHSPEFIYYVMLYNLFNEFLEDINEDFLPNEGVGYKESKIWGLLYDFQKDAVKSIISKLEKFNGCILADSVGLGKTYTALAVMTYYAYRGKRILVLCPKKLENNWNMYRHDYVNNPIYDRHLLYDVLYHTDLSRDKGHSNGIDLSLNNWHTYDLVVIDESHNFRNGGSSENDLSEGRENRYSRLMNRIIKSGVPTKVLMLSATPVNNRFNDLKNQIALAYEGDTDQIDSKLETKSSINDIFRNAQSAYNKWADLPAEERTTDKLLSTLDFDFFKVLDSVTIARSRKHIREFYDREAIGEFPQRLKPLNFEPDLTVSNLGITYKKLYHLLDKLQLTIYQPSIHIHPSKRVKYDKSKEGKMGNLTQFGRESGIKKLMMINLLKRLESSVAAFRYTLIDVVKDYVEKTLKAIEEYELTGLDYLSVDPNFDEDDFDLEDSNFEFSIGKKNRIALQDMDYRSWKVELEQDFAVLTELENLISKITPQEDQKLQTLFTLIDEKLKNPINAGNKKLIIFSAFATTTNYLYKHISQYVLDKYGLYTAQISGTKGFATTLETKNKDLNSLLTYFSPKSKSRDVLFPGDESEIDLLIATDVISEGQNLQDADMMVNYDIHWNPVRIVQRFGRVDRIGSRNKYIQLVNFWPNLELDEYIDLKSRVESRMKISVLTSTADDNVLSSEEIEDNNYRRKQLERLRDEVVDLEEMNDGISIMDLGLEDYRMDLLKYLEEHPELERVPKGLQAILPASNKESEGVIFVLKNKEQLKGKNNQNQLHPYYILYINKNGELLLSPSESKKILEHLSSICRGQSKPLSXXXXXXFNDGCPI
;
A
#
# COMPACT_ATOMS: atom_id res chain seq x y z
N ASN A 1 32.25 26.31 41.51
CA ASN A 1 31.74 26.37 40.14
C ASN A 1 31.58 25.01 39.54
N PHE A 2 30.45 24.36 39.78
CA PHE A 2 30.13 23.05 39.19
C PHE A 2 29.02 23.16 38.17
N ASP A 3 29.13 24.14 37.28
CA ASP A 3 28.18 24.27 36.19
C ASP A 3 28.52 23.30 35.03
N ARG A 4 27.69 23.23 34.03
CA ARG A 4 27.88 22.33 32.86
C ARG A 4 29.22 22.60 32.16
N LYS A 5 29.70 23.85 32.18
CA LYS A 5 30.99 24.24 31.56
C LYS A 5 32.17 23.73 32.38
N GLU A 6 32.09 23.83 33.68
CA GLU A 6 33.17 23.36 34.57
C GLU A 6 33.25 21.80 34.58
N LEU A 7 32.14 21.14 34.40
CA LEU A 7 32.07 19.69 34.27
C LEU A 7 32.47 19.19 32.89
N GLY A 8 32.80 20.09 31.96
CA GLY A 8 33.21 19.71 30.61
C GLY A 8 32.12 19.46 29.62
N TYR A 9 30.85 19.69 29.97
CA TYR A 9 29.71 19.49 29.06
C TYR A 9 29.56 20.64 28.07
N GLU A 10 30.06 21.85 28.41
CA GLU A 10 30.03 23.03 27.55
C GLU A 10 31.36 23.78 27.63
N VAL A 11 31.66 24.58 26.65
CA VAL A 11 32.87 25.40 26.66
C VAL A 11 32.57 26.67 27.46
N SER A 12 33.40 26.94 28.49
CA SER A 12 33.31 28.16 29.27
C SER A 12 34.09 29.28 28.59
N LEU A 13 33.44 30.40 28.36
CA LEU A 13 34.10 31.64 27.86
C LEU A 13 34.83 32.36 28.96
N PHE A 14 34.48 32.15 30.22
CA PHE A 14 35.07 32.79 31.35
C PHE A 14 35.46 31.76 32.41
N LYS A 15 36.71 31.78 32.77
CA LYS A 15 37.21 30.93 33.87
C LYS A 15 37.93 31.83 34.85
N MET A 16 37.48 31.88 36.09
CA MET A 16 38.12 32.68 37.13
C MET A 16 38.42 31.80 38.33
N SER A 17 39.65 31.77 38.72
CA SER A 17 40.04 31.12 39.96
C SER A 17 41.08 32.02 40.64
N ARG A 18 40.97 32.15 41.95
CA ARG A 18 41.82 32.99 42.73
C ARG A 18 42.09 32.36 44.09
N ASN A 19 43.34 32.21 44.39
CA ASN A 19 43.79 31.69 45.67
C ASN A 19 44.30 32.83 46.54
N LEU A 20 43.74 32.99 47.73
CA LEU A 20 44.05 34.06 48.65
C LEU A 20 44.50 33.44 49.98
N TYR A 21 45.66 33.86 50.44
CA TYR A 21 46.31 33.29 51.62
C TYR A 21 46.39 34.28 52.82
N HIS A 22 45.95 35.53 52.65
CA HIS A 22 46.04 36.56 53.73
C HIS A 22 44.66 37.00 54.18
N ALA A 23 44.40 36.99 55.46
CA ALA A 23 43.07 37.13 56.06
C ALA A 23 42.28 38.37 55.70
N PRO A 24 42.77 39.59 55.69
CA PRO A 24 41.91 40.69 55.36
C PRO A 24 41.32 40.68 53.97
N LEU A 25 42.14 40.25 52.97
CA LEU A 25 41.69 40.19 51.58
C LEU A 25 40.75 39.00 51.35
N SER A 26 40.99 37.92 52.03
CA SER A 26 40.14 36.69 51.89
C SER A 26 38.74 36.95 52.47
N LEU A 27 38.61 37.69 53.56
CA LEU A 27 37.34 38.08 54.16
C LEU A 27 36.53 38.96 53.20
N ASN A 28 37.18 39.97 52.61
CA ASN A 28 36.48 40.84 51.61
C ASN A 28 35.95 40.04 50.43
N TYR A 29 36.69 39.09 49.94
CA TYR A 29 36.26 38.25 48.80
C TYR A 29 35.19 37.24 49.22
N LEU A 30 35.19 36.80 50.47
CA LEU A 30 34.12 35.94 51.01
C LEU A 30 32.84 36.80 51.14
N ASP A 31 32.91 37.99 51.67
CA ASP A 31 31.77 38.92 51.76
C ASP A 31 31.21 39.20 50.35
N GLU A 32 32.07 39.47 49.37
CA GLU A 32 31.69 39.67 47.95
C GLU A 32 31.02 38.43 47.38
N PHE A 33 31.57 37.23 47.65
CA PHE A 33 30.97 35.98 47.20
C PHE A 33 29.61 35.77 47.84
N ASP A 34 29.48 35.97 49.16
CA ASP A 34 28.21 35.79 49.86
C ASP A 34 27.13 36.74 49.31
N ASN A 35 27.48 38.00 49.08
CA ASN A 35 26.58 39.00 48.47
C ASN A 35 26.13 38.57 47.06
N LEU A 36 27.07 38.10 46.23
CA LEU A 36 26.76 37.62 44.87
C LEU A 36 25.89 36.34 44.90
N TRP A 37 26.17 35.47 45.89
CA TRP A 37 25.46 34.20 46.04
C TRP A 37 23.96 34.43 46.35
N GLU A 38 23.65 35.50 47.08
CA GLU A 38 22.28 35.81 47.44
C GLU A 38 21.52 36.52 46.28
N GLU A 39 22.21 36.94 45.20
CA GLU A 39 21.57 37.61 44.05
C GLU A 39 21.00 36.55 43.05
N GLU A 40 19.69 36.32 43.15
CA GLU A 40 18.97 35.36 42.32
C GLU A 40 19.02 35.67 40.82
N ASP A 41 19.26 36.92 40.44
CA ASP A 41 19.36 37.36 39.01
C ASP A 41 20.64 36.84 38.34
N TYR A 42 21.68 36.57 39.13
CA TYR A 42 23.00 36.20 38.58
C TYR A 42 23.41 34.76 38.92
N PHE A 43 22.86 34.18 39.97
CA PHE A 43 23.21 32.87 40.44
C PHE A 43 21.97 32.04 40.78
N ARG A 44 22.04 30.80 40.47
CA ARG A 44 21.02 29.83 40.84
C ARG A 44 21.69 28.69 41.63
N ASP A 45 21.08 28.31 42.71
CA ASP A 45 21.53 27.14 43.44
C ASP A 45 21.13 25.87 42.66
N VAL A 46 22.10 25.15 42.20
CA VAL A 46 21.97 23.88 41.45
C VAL A 46 22.43 22.68 42.25
N THR A 47 22.55 22.80 43.58
CA THR A 47 23.06 21.76 44.45
C THR A 47 22.22 20.49 44.32
N GLU A 48 20.91 20.58 44.45
CA GLU A 48 20.03 19.41 44.35
C GLU A 48 20.11 18.78 42.96
N GLU A 49 20.04 19.60 41.93
CA GLU A 49 20.14 19.15 40.52
C GLU A 49 21.50 18.45 40.28
N PHE A 50 22.56 19.04 40.81
CA PHE A 50 23.91 18.47 40.68
C PHE A 50 24.01 17.14 41.43
N LEU A 51 23.47 17.03 42.66
CA LEU A 51 23.46 15.81 43.44
C LEU A 51 22.63 14.70 42.77
N GLU A 52 21.52 15.04 42.20
CA GLU A 52 20.69 14.11 41.45
C GLU A 52 21.48 13.57 40.23
N ASN A 53 22.14 14.45 39.48
CA ASN A 53 22.98 14.07 38.34
C ASN A 53 24.18 13.20 38.74
N LEU A 54 24.79 13.51 39.88
CA LEU A 54 25.86 12.66 40.42
C LEU A 54 25.33 11.28 40.81
N ASN A 55 24.20 11.23 41.49
CA ASN A 55 23.55 9.98 41.87
C ASN A 55 23.20 9.13 40.62
N LEU A 56 22.66 9.77 39.58
CA LEU A 56 22.38 9.10 38.32
C LEU A 56 23.64 8.59 37.67
N ALA A 57 24.73 9.37 37.69
CA ALA A 57 26.01 8.98 37.08
C ALA A 57 26.71 7.80 37.81
N HIS A 58 26.57 7.73 39.12
CA HIS A 58 27.25 6.73 39.95
C HIS A 58 26.38 5.52 40.32
N LYS A 59 25.07 5.61 40.11
CA LYS A 59 24.16 4.49 40.35
C LYS A 59 24.40 3.37 39.33
N GLU A 60 24.25 2.13 39.76
CA GLU A 60 24.20 0.99 38.83
C GLU A 60 22.91 1.02 38.07
N HIS A 61 22.99 1.00 36.74
CA HIS A 61 21.84 1.09 35.84
C HIS A 61 21.50 -0.28 35.25
N SER A 62 20.21 -0.50 35.04
CA SER A 62 19.78 -1.70 34.33
C SER A 62 20.12 -1.58 32.84
N PRO A 63 20.38 -2.68 32.16
CA PRO A 63 20.60 -2.67 30.72
C PRO A 63 19.42 -2.06 29.93
N GLU A 64 18.20 -2.35 30.35
CA GLU A 64 16.98 -1.80 29.75
C GLU A 64 16.97 -0.28 29.82
N PHE A 65 17.29 0.30 30.98
CA PHE A 65 17.34 1.75 31.13
C PHE A 65 18.37 2.37 30.18
N ILE A 66 19.59 1.80 30.14
CA ILE A 66 20.65 2.34 29.25
C ILE A 66 20.26 2.21 27.77
N TYR A 67 19.57 1.12 27.41
CA TYR A 67 19.05 0.93 26.05
C TYR A 67 18.08 2.08 25.66
N TYR A 68 17.15 2.43 26.54
CA TYR A 68 16.20 3.52 26.27
C TYR A 68 16.85 4.92 26.33
N VAL A 69 17.88 5.10 27.16
CA VAL A 69 18.69 6.33 27.14
C VAL A 69 19.36 6.49 25.77
N MET A 70 19.91 5.41 25.24
CA MET A 70 20.50 5.40 23.89
C MET A 70 19.44 5.75 22.83
N LEU A 71 18.29 5.08 22.85
CA LEU A 71 17.19 5.36 21.89
C LEU A 71 16.74 6.82 21.98
N TYR A 72 16.62 7.36 23.18
CA TYR A 72 16.24 8.77 23.37
C TYR A 72 17.24 9.70 22.68
N ASN A 73 18.53 9.47 22.88
CA ASN A 73 19.56 10.29 22.23
C ASN A 73 19.56 10.15 20.70
N LEU A 74 19.24 8.96 20.18
CA LEU A 74 19.16 8.72 18.73
C LEU A 74 17.95 9.40 18.10
N PHE A 75 16.80 9.42 18.79
CA PHE A 75 15.50 9.74 18.19
C PHE A 75 14.79 10.94 18.83
N ASN A 76 15.45 11.73 19.69
CA ASN A 76 14.80 12.85 20.38
C ASN A 76 14.20 13.91 19.42
N GLU A 77 14.81 14.12 18.26
CA GLU A 77 14.29 15.05 17.26
C GLU A 77 12.94 14.58 16.69
N PHE A 78 12.78 13.27 16.55
CA PHE A 78 11.51 12.66 16.10
C PHE A 78 10.41 12.88 17.15
N LEU A 79 10.75 12.83 18.44
CA LEU A 79 9.78 13.02 19.54
C LEU A 79 9.18 14.43 19.53
N GLU A 80 9.96 15.44 19.13
CA GLU A 80 9.47 16.80 18.99
C GLU A 80 8.38 16.92 17.92
N ASP A 81 8.43 16.07 16.89
CA ASP A 81 7.42 16.06 15.82
C ASP A 81 6.06 15.53 16.32
N ILE A 82 6.05 14.71 17.38
CA ILE A 82 4.81 14.12 17.92
C ILE A 82 4.24 14.95 19.07
N ASN A 83 5.04 15.82 19.66
CA ASN A 83 4.64 16.67 20.77
C ASN A 83 3.49 17.62 20.36
N GLU A 84 2.40 17.61 21.10
CA GLU A 84 1.21 18.42 20.84
C GLU A 84 1.51 19.93 20.83
N ASP A 85 2.55 20.36 21.53
CA ASP A 85 2.95 21.78 21.58
C ASP A 85 3.41 22.30 20.20
N PHE A 86 3.79 21.43 19.29
CA PHE A 86 4.23 21.82 17.94
C PHE A 86 3.11 21.77 16.90
N LEU A 87 1.93 21.25 17.24
CA LEU A 87 0.79 21.28 16.31
C LEU A 87 0.22 22.71 16.27
N PRO A 88 0.04 23.26 15.06
CA PRO A 88 -0.46 24.64 14.98
C PRO A 88 -1.90 24.74 15.51
N ASN A 89 -2.06 25.51 16.57
CA ASN A 89 -3.32 26.03 17.08
C ASN A 89 -4.42 24.99 17.37
N GLU A 90 -4.39 24.42 18.55
CA GLU A 90 -5.34 23.39 18.97
C GLU A 90 -6.80 23.87 19.21
N GLY A 91 -7.07 25.16 19.11
CA GLY A 91 -8.36 25.73 19.49
C GLY A 91 -9.54 25.44 18.57
N VAL A 92 -9.48 24.46 17.68
CA VAL A 92 -10.50 24.27 16.64
C VAL A 92 -11.41 23.05 16.87
N GLY A 93 -11.14 22.24 17.90
CA GLY A 93 -12.08 21.20 18.34
C GLY A 93 -12.17 19.92 17.47
N TYR A 94 -11.17 19.63 16.60
CA TYR A 94 -11.21 18.41 15.79
C TYR A 94 -11.13 17.14 16.64
N LYS A 95 -10.53 17.22 17.84
CA LYS A 95 -10.46 16.09 18.79
C LYS A 95 -11.82 15.75 19.41
N GLU A 96 -12.82 16.62 19.25
CA GLU A 96 -14.21 16.39 19.69
C GLU A 96 -15.05 15.78 18.57
N SER A 97 -14.50 15.63 17.37
CA SER A 97 -15.20 15.07 16.20
C SER A 97 -15.50 13.58 16.40
N LYS A 98 -16.55 13.09 15.73
CA LYS A 98 -16.91 11.66 15.75
C LYS A 98 -15.75 10.78 15.26
N ILE A 99 -15.07 11.20 14.18
CA ILE A 99 -13.98 10.39 13.63
C ILE A 99 -12.85 10.21 14.64
N TRP A 100 -12.47 11.28 15.35
CA TRP A 100 -11.41 11.22 16.36
C TRP A 100 -11.76 10.22 17.47
N GLY A 101 -13.00 10.22 17.93
CA GLY A 101 -13.49 9.29 18.95
C GLY A 101 -13.50 7.81 18.53
N LEU A 102 -13.49 7.54 17.22
CA LEU A 102 -13.49 6.18 16.68
C LEU A 102 -12.08 5.64 16.43
N LEU A 103 -11.07 6.50 16.53
CA LEU A 103 -9.67 6.09 16.26
C LEU A 103 -9.07 5.34 17.45
N TYR A 104 -8.31 4.32 17.16
CA TYR A 104 -7.39 3.69 18.11
C TYR A 104 -6.22 4.63 18.39
N ASP A 105 -5.54 4.44 19.50
CA ASP A 105 -4.43 5.32 19.92
C ASP A 105 -3.31 5.36 18.89
N PHE A 106 -2.96 4.21 18.29
CA PHE A 106 -1.93 4.19 17.24
C PHE A 106 -2.33 5.02 16.01
N GLN A 107 -3.65 5.08 15.71
CA GLN A 107 -4.16 5.91 14.62
C GLN A 107 -4.11 7.39 14.98
N LYS A 108 -4.41 7.73 16.23
CA LYS A 108 -4.30 9.12 16.73
C LYS A 108 -2.86 9.62 16.65
N ASP A 109 -1.90 8.76 17.01
CA ASP A 109 -0.47 9.07 16.87
C ASP A 109 -0.09 9.30 15.41
N ALA A 110 -0.61 8.47 14.50
CA ALA A 110 -0.39 8.67 13.07
C ALA A 110 -0.96 10.00 12.58
N VAL A 111 -2.17 10.37 13.02
CA VAL A 111 -2.80 11.64 12.63
C VAL A 111 -1.91 12.82 13.05
N LYS A 112 -1.43 12.83 14.29
CA LYS A 112 -0.53 13.88 14.80
C LYS A 112 0.76 13.96 13.96
N SER A 113 1.38 12.82 13.70
CA SER A 113 2.62 12.74 12.92
C SER A 113 2.39 13.16 11.46
N ILE A 114 1.28 12.75 10.84
CA ILE A 114 0.93 13.16 9.46
C ILE A 114 0.77 14.68 9.40
N ILE A 115 0.00 15.27 10.33
CA ILE A 115 -0.22 16.73 10.34
C ILE A 115 1.12 17.46 10.48
N SER A 116 1.99 17.01 11.38
CA SER A 116 3.32 17.60 11.55
C SER A 116 4.14 17.53 10.24
N LYS A 117 4.17 16.36 9.59
CA LYS A 117 4.89 16.19 8.31
C LYS A 117 4.29 17.04 7.20
N LEU A 118 2.95 17.13 7.10
CA LEU A 118 2.28 17.97 6.11
C LEU A 118 2.61 19.45 6.32
N GLU A 119 2.67 19.91 7.57
CA GLU A 119 3.01 21.30 7.88
C GLU A 119 4.47 21.63 7.59
N LYS A 120 5.39 20.69 7.89
CA LYS A 120 6.83 20.89 7.66
C LYS A 120 7.25 20.69 6.21
N PHE A 121 6.75 19.65 5.57
CA PHE A 121 7.25 19.14 4.27
C PHE A 121 6.21 19.13 3.15
N ASN A 122 5.01 19.63 3.39
CA ASN A 122 3.88 19.66 2.45
C ASN A 122 3.40 18.30 1.97
N GLY A 123 3.93 17.21 2.51
CA GLY A 123 3.49 15.89 2.08
C GLY A 123 3.84 14.76 3.04
N CYS A 124 3.08 13.68 2.91
CA CYS A 124 3.29 12.47 3.72
C CYS A 124 2.72 11.26 2.96
N ILE A 125 3.45 10.14 3.01
CA ILE A 125 2.99 8.84 2.52
C ILE A 125 2.63 7.98 3.74
N LEU A 126 1.37 7.60 3.87
CA LEU A 126 0.91 6.67 4.90
C LEU A 126 0.89 5.27 4.29
N ALA A 127 1.85 4.45 4.70
CA ALA A 127 2.10 3.11 4.17
C ALA A 127 1.89 2.00 5.22
N ASP A 128 1.01 2.23 6.18
CA ASP A 128 0.66 1.24 7.22
C ASP A 128 0.11 -0.05 6.58
N SER A 129 0.32 -1.18 7.25
CA SER A 129 -0.17 -2.50 6.84
C SER A 129 -1.67 -2.49 6.53
N VAL A 130 -2.08 -3.43 5.68
CA VAL A 130 -3.50 -3.67 5.38
C VAL A 130 -4.24 -4.04 6.68
N GLY A 131 -5.43 -3.47 6.84
CA GLY A 131 -6.27 -3.73 8.03
C GLY A 131 -6.02 -2.80 9.21
N LEU A 132 -5.10 -1.85 9.10
CA LEU A 132 -4.84 -0.87 10.17
C LEU A 132 -5.68 0.41 10.05
N GLY A 133 -6.59 0.49 9.07
CA GLY A 133 -7.57 1.56 8.97
C GLY A 133 -7.04 2.89 8.42
N LYS A 134 -6.22 2.83 7.37
CA LYS A 134 -5.64 4.03 6.71
C LYS A 134 -6.71 5.07 6.34
N THR A 135 -7.89 4.62 5.89
CA THR A 135 -8.99 5.52 5.49
C THR A 135 -9.46 6.37 6.68
N TYR A 136 -9.65 5.75 7.85
CA TYR A 136 -10.07 6.49 9.05
C TYR A 136 -9.00 7.48 9.51
N THR A 137 -7.74 7.07 9.45
CA THR A 137 -6.61 7.97 9.76
C THR A 137 -6.62 9.19 8.82
N ALA A 138 -6.80 8.95 7.51
CA ALA A 138 -6.88 10.02 6.51
C ALA A 138 -8.09 10.94 6.75
N LEU A 139 -9.27 10.36 7.07
CA LEU A 139 -10.47 11.16 7.37
C LEU A 139 -10.26 12.07 8.58
N ALA A 140 -9.54 11.60 9.60
CA ALA A 140 -9.22 12.43 10.77
C ALA A 140 -8.28 13.58 10.41
N VAL A 141 -7.27 13.34 9.57
CA VAL A 141 -6.40 14.39 9.06
C VAL A 141 -7.21 15.40 8.24
N MET A 142 -8.10 14.92 7.38
CA MET A 142 -8.99 15.77 6.58
C MET A 142 -9.88 16.63 7.48
N THR A 143 -10.40 16.07 8.58
CA THR A 143 -11.24 16.78 9.55
C THR A 143 -10.46 17.93 10.19
N TYR A 144 -9.20 17.69 10.56
CA TYR A 144 -8.33 18.75 11.10
C TYR A 144 -8.24 19.95 10.15
N TYR A 145 -8.01 19.69 8.85
CA TYR A 145 -7.91 20.76 7.84
C TYR A 145 -9.28 21.36 7.49
N ALA A 146 -10.32 20.55 7.49
CA ALA A 146 -11.70 21.03 7.22
C ALA A 146 -12.15 22.02 8.30
N TYR A 147 -11.84 21.77 9.57
CA TYR A 147 -12.15 22.67 10.68
C TYR A 147 -11.41 24.00 10.56
N ARG A 148 -10.33 24.04 9.77
CA ARG A 148 -9.58 25.27 9.48
C ARG A 148 -10.03 25.95 8.19
N GLY A 149 -11.14 25.51 7.62
CA GLY A 149 -11.70 26.09 6.39
C GLY A 149 -10.90 25.78 5.13
N LYS A 150 -10.07 24.73 5.16
CA LYS A 150 -9.24 24.33 4.02
C LYS A 150 -10.05 23.53 3.01
N ARG A 151 -9.80 23.76 1.72
CA ARG A 151 -10.45 23.06 0.63
C ARG A 151 -9.70 21.74 0.36
N ILE A 152 -10.45 20.62 0.34
CA ILE A 152 -9.88 19.26 0.29
C ILE A 152 -10.38 18.54 -0.97
N LEU A 153 -9.44 17.90 -1.67
CA LEU A 153 -9.74 17.01 -2.80
C LEU A 153 -9.25 15.59 -2.47
N VAL A 154 -10.11 14.59 -2.68
CA VAL A 154 -9.72 13.18 -2.64
C VAL A 154 -9.63 12.69 -4.08
N LEU A 155 -8.48 12.12 -4.45
CA LEU A 155 -8.26 11.45 -5.73
C LEU A 155 -8.17 9.95 -5.48
N CYS A 156 -9.04 9.18 -6.12
CA CYS A 156 -9.08 7.72 -5.95
C CYS A 156 -9.34 7.03 -7.29
N PRO A 157 -9.03 5.73 -7.40
CA PRO A 157 -9.55 4.94 -8.54
C PRO A 157 -11.09 4.96 -8.53
N LYS A 158 -11.72 5.02 -9.70
CA LYS A 158 -13.19 5.08 -9.83
C LYS A 158 -13.90 3.96 -9.07
N LYS A 159 -13.32 2.77 -9.07
CA LYS A 159 -13.88 1.60 -8.35
C LYS A 159 -13.96 1.81 -6.82
N LEU A 160 -13.23 2.78 -6.29
CA LEU A 160 -13.21 3.09 -4.85
C LEU A 160 -14.11 4.30 -4.49
N GLU A 161 -14.90 4.80 -5.43
CA GLU A 161 -15.71 6.01 -5.23
C GLU A 161 -16.63 5.90 -4.01
N ASN A 162 -17.26 4.75 -3.81
CA ASN A 162 -18.19 4.55 -2.69
C ASN A 162 -17.51 4.58 -1.33
N ASN A 163 -16.23 4.20 -1.28
CA ASN A 163 -15.46 4.23 -0.02
C ASN A 163 -15.21 5.65 0.49
N TRP A 164 -15.18 6.62 -0.41
CA TRP A 164 -14.98 8.02 -0.06
C TRP A 164 -16.28 8.81 -0.06
N ASN A 165 -17.21 8.51 -0.99
CA ASN A 165 -18.51 9.18 -1.04
C ASN A 165 -19.38 8.91 0.19
N MET A 166 -19.26 7.73 0.81
CA MET A 166 -20.07 7.35 1.98
C MET A 166 -19.76 8.19 3.23
N TYR A 167 -18.63 8.90 3.26
CA TYR A 167 -18.26 9.77 4.39
C TYR A 167 -18.48 11.26 4.09
N ARG A 168 -19.02 11.60 2.91
CA ARG A 168 -19.35 12.98 2.56
C ARG A 168 -20.53 13.47 3.38
N HIS A 169 -20.57 14.77 3.61
CA HIS A 169 -21.61 15.42 4.43
C HIS A 169 -23.04 15.21 3.90
N ASP A 170 -23.19 15.01 2.59
CA ASP A 170 -24.48 14.81 1.93
C ASP A 170 -24.92 13.33 1.88
N TYR A 171 -24.14 12.40 2.39
CA TYR A 171 -24.49 10.98 2.41
C TYR A 171 -25.40 10.67 3.59
N VAL A 172 -26.57 10.10 3.31
CA VAL A 172 -27.67 9.92 4.30
C VAL A 172 -27.24 9.05 5.51
N ASN A 173 -26.53 7.96 5.26
CA ASN A 173 -26.13 6.99 6.27
C ASN A 173 -24.65 7.12 6.65
N ASN A 174 -24.13 8.35 6.71
CA ASN A 174 -22.74 8.62 7.05
C ASN A 174 -22.47 8.33 8.55
N PRO A 175 -21.64 7.33 8.88
CA PRO A 175 -21.40 6.97 10.28
C PRO A 175 -20.54 8.00 11.05
N ILE A 176 -19.81 8.85 10.32
CA ILE A 176 -18.95 9.88 10.91
C ILE A 176 -19.44 11.29 10.57
N TYR A 177 -20.74 11.45 10.30
CA TYR A 177 -21.29 12.73 9.87
C TYR A 177 -20.73 13.90 10.67
N ASP A 178 -20.18 14.87 9.95
CA ASP A 178 -19.67 16.13 10.50
C ASP A 178 -19.94 17.22 9.48
N ARG A 179 -20.67 18.26 9.91
CA ARG A 179 -21.06 19.37 9.03
C ARG A 179 -19.87 20.17 8.50
N HIS A 180 -18.72 20.07 9.16
CA HIS A 180 -17.50 20.80 8.77
C HIS A 180 -16.64 20.01 7.79
N LEU A 181 -16.80 18.68 7.73
CA LEU A 181 -15.98 17.83 6.86
C LEU A 181 -16.54 17.89 5.44
N LEU A 182 -16.07 18.86 4.68
CA LEU A 182 -16.44 19.07 3.29
C LEU A 182 -15.24 18.74 2.40
N TYR A 183 -15.44 17.88 1.42
CA TYR A 183 -14.40 17.53 0.47
C TYR A 183 -14.99 17.10 -0.87
N ASP A 184 -14.21 17.29 -1.93
CA ASP A 184 -14.53 16.84 -3.28
C ASP A 184 -13.89 15.48 -3.52
N VAL A 185 -14.56 14.61 -4.27
CA VAL A 185 -14.01 13.31 -4.69
C VAL A 185 -13.98 13.29 -6.22
N LEU A 186 -12.79 13.08 -6.77
CA LEU A 186 -12.57 12.89 -8.20
C LEU A 186 -11.72 11.63 -8.42
N TYR A 187 -11.70 11.15 -9.65
CA TYR A 187 -11.00 9.91 -9.98
C TYR A 187 -9.67 10.22 -10.66
N HIS A 188 -8.72 9.28 -10.54
CA HIS A 188 -7.41 9.42 -11.21
C HIS A 188 -7.58 9.70 -12.70
N THR A 189 -8.57 9.09 -13.33
CA THR A 189 -8.88 9.28 -14.76
C THR A 189 -9.42 10.68 -15.09
N ASP A 190 -9.99 11.39 -14.12
CA ASP A 190 -10.50 12.75 -14.34
C ASP A 190 -9.39 13.75 -14.63
N LEU A 191 -8.18 13.46 -14.17
CA LEU A 191 -7.00 14.27 -14.49
C LEU A 191 -6.68 14.28 -16.00
N SER A 192 -7.17 13.28 -16.74
CA SER A 192 -6.98 13.20 -18.21
C SER A 192 -8.09 13.90 -18.99
N ARG A 193 -9.05 14.53 -18.30
CA ARG A 193 -10.25 15.12 -18.92
C ARG A 193 -10.30 16.63 -18.67
N ASP A 194 -10.64 17.37 -19.73
CA ASP A 194 -10.77 18.83 -19.65
C ASP A 194 -12.24 19.28 -19.57
N LYS A 195 -13.18 18.38 -19.85
CA LYS A 195 -14.62 18.70 -19.90
C LYS A 195 -15.44 17.51 -19.42
N GLY A 196 -16.68 17.80 -19.05
CA GLY A 196 -17.63 16.80 -18.61
C GLY A 196 -17.85 16.84 -17.11
N HIS A 197 -18.75 15.99 -16.64
CA HIS A 197 -19.08 15.91 -15.21
C HIS A 197 -18.50 14.64 -14.61
N SER A 198 -18.04 14.74 -13.38
CA SER A 198 -17.55 13.61 -12.61
C SER A 198 -17.94 13.81 -11.14
N ASN A 199 -18.67 12.85 -10.59
CA ASN A 199 -19.12 12.84 -9.19
C ASN A 199 -19.76 14.18 -8.76
N GLY A 200 -20.60 14.74 -9.63
CA GLY A 200 -21.33 16.00 -9.37
C GLY A 200 -20.55 17.28 -9.68
N ILE A 201 -19.29 17.14 -10.15
CA ILE A 201 -18.42 18.28 -10.43
C ILE A 201 -18.25 18.45 -11.94
N ASP A 202 -18.45 19.67 -12.43
CA ASP A 202 -18.14 20.03 -13.82
C ASP A 202 -16.63 20.30 -13.92
N LEU A 203 -15.92 19.43 -14.61
CA LEU A 203 -14.46 19.47 -14.72
C LEU A 203 -13.96 20.73 -15.43
N SER A 204 -14.77 21.30 -16.34
CA SER A 204 -14.40 22.53 -17.06
C SER A 204 -14.47 23.77 -16.17
N LEU A 205 -15.27 23.73 -15.12
CA LEU A 205 -15.47 24.84 -14.17
C LEU A 205 -14.72 24.64 -12.85
N ASN A 206 -14.10 23.48 -12.65
CA ASN A 206 -13.44 23.17 -11.38
C ASN A 206 -12.17 24.02 -11.20
N ASN A 207 -12.09 24.67 -10.05
CA ASN A 207 -10.94 25.50 -9.66
C ASN A 207 -9.82 24.62 -9.08
N TRP A 208 -9.07 23.96 -9.96
CA TRP A 208 -8.03 23.00 -9.60
C TRP A 208 -6.95 23.59 -8.69
N HIS A 209 -6.65 24.89 -8.85
CA HIS A 209 -5.56 25.56 -8.12
C HIS A 209 -5.94 26.10 -6.74
N THR A 210 -7.13 25.78 -6.23
CA THR A 210 -7.60 26.27 -4.92
C THR A 210 -7.62 25.21 -3.83
N TYR A 211 -7.23 23.98 -4.14
CA TYR A 211 -7.19 22.90 -3.14
C TYR A 211 -5.99 23.06 -2.21
N ASP A 212 -6.26 23.12 -0.91
CA ASP A 212 -5.24 23.22 0.16
C ASP A 212 -4.65 21.86 0.52
N LEU A 213 -5.46 20.81 0.43
CA LEU A 213 -5.06 19.42 0.74
C LEU A 213 -5.57 18.49 -0.34
N VAL A 214 -4.70 17.66 -0.88
CA VAL A 214 -5.07 16.56 -1.79
C VAL A 214 -4.74 15.25 -1.10
N VAL A 215 -5.73 14.37 -0.98
CA VAL A 215 -5.56 13.00 -0.47
C VAL A 215 -5.60 12.06 -1.66
N ILE A 216 -4.53 11.31 -1.89
CA ILE A 216 -4.42 10.40 -3.03
C ILE A 216 -4.48 8.96 -2.52
N ASP A 217 -5.58 8.27 -2.78
CA ASP A 217 -5.72 6.85 -2.45
C ASP A 217 -5.06 6.02 -3.56
N GLU A 218 -4.39 4.95 -3.19
CA GLU A 218 -3.61 4.10 -4.10
C GLU A 218 -2.60 4.95 -4.90
N SER A 219 -1.79 5.72 -4.19
CA SER A 219 -0.85 6.69 -4.76
C SER A 219 0.22 6.06 -5.65
N HIS A 220 0.46 4.76 -5.54
CA HIS A 220 1.40 4.04 -6.42
C HIS A 220 1.02 4.15 -7.91
N ASN A 221 -0.22 4.52 -8.22
CA ASN A 221 -0.65 4.77 -9.61
C ASN A 221 0.04 6.01 -10.22
N PHE A 222 0.67 6.86 -9.40
CA PHE A 222 1.39 8.06 -9.84
C PHE A 222 2.92 7.88 -9.81
N ARG A 223 3.41 6.64 -9.73
CA ARG A 223 4.85 6.35 -9.62
C ARG A 223 5.67 6.66 -10.88
N ASN A 224 5.04 6.66 -12.05
CA ASN A 224 5.73 6.75 -13.35
C ASN A 224 6.27 8.16 -13.68
N GLY A 225 5.97 9.16 -12.86
CA GLY A 225 6.50 10.51 -13.03
C GLY A 225 5.86 11.30 -14.15
N GLY A 226 6.44 12.46 -14.44
CA GLY A 226 5.92 13.41 -15.40
C GLY A 226 6.20 13.07 -16.86
N SER A 227 5.53 13.80 -17.75
CA SER A 227 5.77 13.75 -19.19
C SER A 227 7.16 14.31 -19.52
N SER A 228 7.81 13.77 -20.53
CA SER A 228 9.10 14.29 -21.01
C SER A 228 8.94 15.69 -21.58
N GLU A 229 10.05 16.43 -21.71
CA GLU A 229 10.06 17.77 -22.33
C GLU A 229 9.52 17.72 -23.76
N ASN A 230 9.81 16.64 -24.49
CA ASN A 230 9.31 16.44 -25.86
C ASN A 230 7.79 16.24 -25.84
N ASP A 231 7.26 15.44 -24.90
CA ASP A 231 5.80 15.22 -24.75
C ASP A 231 5.09 16.52 -24.44
N LEU A 232 5.64 17.32 -23.51
CA LEU A 232 5.07 18.61 -23.12
C LEU A 232 5.05 19.60 -24.28
N SER A 233 6.13 19.62 -25.09
CA SER A 233 6.21 20.49 -26.26
C SER A 233 5.19 20.09 -27.34
N GLU A 234 4.77 18.82 -27.37
CA GLU A 234 3.75 18.31 -28.28
C GLU A 234 2.34 18.35 -27.67
N GLY A 235 2.17 18.94 -26.49
CA GLY A 235 0.89 19.06 -25.82
C GLY A 235 0.39 17.77 -25.17
N ARG A 236 1.29 16.83 -24.94
CA ARG A 236 0.99 15.53 -24.30
C ARG A 236 1.36 15.58 -22.84
N GLU A 237 0.35 15.70 -21.99
CA GLU A 237 0.54 15.79 -20.55
C GLU A 237 -0.13 14.59 -19.87
N ASN A 238 0.66 13.77 -19.15
CA ASN A 238 0.12 12.62 -18.45
C ASN A 238 -0.56 13.03 -17.12
N ARG A 239 -1.20 12.09 -16.43
CA ARG A 239 -1.94 12.35 -15.18
C ARG A 239 -1.06 12.95 -14.08
N TYR A 240 0.16 12.45 -13.97
CA TYR A 240 1.15 12.96 -12.99
C TYR A 240 1.46 14.43 -13.26
N SER A 241 1.78 14.77 -14.51
CA SER A 241 2.09 16.14 -14.92
C SER A 241 0.90 17.07 -14.70
N ARG A 242 -0.32 16.61 -14.99
CA ARG A 242 -1.54 17.42 -14.76
C ARG A 242 -1.79 17.67 -13.28
N LEU A 243 -1.63 16.64 -12.44
CA LEU A 243 -1.73 16.78 -11.00
C LEU A 243 -0.67 17.80 -10.50
N MET A 244 0.57 17.65 -10.94
CA MET A 244 1.67 18.53 -10.56
C MET A 244 1.42 19.98 -10.99
N ASN A 245 1.09 20.19 -12.26
CA ASN A 245 1.00 21.53 -12.86
C ASN A 245 -0.32 22.25 -12.53
N ARG A 246 -1.45 21.54 -12.50
CA ARG A 246 -2.77 22.16 -12.31
C ARG A 246 -3.16 22.34 -10.85
N ILE A 247 -2.67 21.47 -9.97
CA ILE A 247 -3.06 21.47 -8.57
C ILE A 247 -1.89 21.86 -7.67
N ILE A 248 -0.81 21.11 -7.71
CA ILE A 248 0.27 21.22 -6.72
C ILE A 248 1.08 22.49 -6.92
N LYS A 249 1.46 22.81 -8.16
CA LYS A 249 2.31 23.98 -8.48
C LYS A 249 1.55 25.28 -8.75
N SER A 250 0.23 25.24 -8.87
CA SER A 250 -0.53 26.36 -9.43
C SER A 250 -1.45 27.02 -8.42
N GLY A 251 -1.07 28.00 -7.72
CA GLY A 251 -1.96 28.74 -6.85
C GLY A 251 -1.62 28.61 -5.38
N VAL A 252 -2.50 28.05 -4.57
CA VAL A 252 -2.26 27.90 -3.13
C VAL A 252 -1.20 26.81 -2.87
N PRO A 253 -0.39 26.93 -1.79
CA PRO A 253 0.51 25.85 -1.40
C PRO A 253 -0.28 24.60 -1.01
N THR A 254 -0.24 23.58 -1.84
CA THR A 254 -1.05 22.37 -1.67
C THR A 254 -0.26 21.31 -0.90
N LYS A 255 -0.86 20.78 0.15
CA LYS A 255 -0.34 19.64 0.90
C LYS A 255 -0.88 18.36 0.29
N VAL A 256 -0.06 17.30 0.29
CA VAL A 256 -0.42 16.03 -0.34
C VAL A 256 -0.28 14.89 0.66
N LEU A 257 -1.39 14.23 0.98
CA LEU A 257 -1.40 13.00 1.78
C LEU A 257 -1.62 11.81 0.82
N MET A 258 -0.65 10.92 0.78
CA MET A 258 -0.68 9.74 -0.09
C MET A 258 -0.93 8.49 0.74
N LEU A 259 -1.89 7.65 0.29
CA LEU A 259 -2.20 6.38 0.92
C LEU A 259 -1.77 5.25 -0.03
N SER A 260 -0.96 4.34 0.46
CA SER A 260 -0.48 3.22 -0.35
C SER A 260 -0.26 1.97 0.51
N ALA A 261 -0.68 0.83 -0.01
CA ALA A 261 -0.41 -0.47 0.63
C ALA A 261 0.93 -1.07 0.16
N THR A 262 1.44 -0.61 -0.98
CA THR A 262 2.65 -1.14 -1.61
C THR A 262 3.59 0.01 -2.02
N PRO A 263 4.33 0.55 -1.06
CA PRO A 263 5.06 1.79 -1.33
C PRO A 263 6.32 1.65 -2.17
N VAL A 264 7.01 0.50 -2.15
CA VAL A 264 8.24 0.32 -2.93
C VAL A 264 8.19 -1.00 -3.70
N ASN A 265 8.14 -0.92 -5.00
CA ASN A 265 8.25 -2.07 -5.92
C ASN A 265 9.50 -1.89 -6.77
N ASN A 266 10.60 -2.56 -6.44
CA ASN A 266 11.80 -2.72 -7.27
C ASN A 266 12.49 -1.45 -7.80
N ARG A 267 11.92 -0.25 -7.63
CA ARG A 267 12.50 0.99 -8.16
C ARG A 267 12.37 2.14 -7.17
N PHE A 268 13.48 2.66 -6.71
CA PHE A 268 13.51 3.87 -5.87
C PHE A 268 13.02 5.11 -6.63
N ASN A 269 13.10 5.11 -7.95
CA ASN A 269 12.54 6.19 -8.77
C ASN A 269 11.02 6.31 -8.63
N ASP A 270 10.32 5.19 -8.44
CA ASP A 270 8.85 5.20 -8.21
C ASP A 270 8.53 5.92 -6.89
N LEU A 271 9.31 5.65 -5.86
CA LEU A 271 9.19 6.33 -4.56
C LEU A 271 9.57 7.82 -4.70
N LYS A 272 10.65 8.13 -5.43
CA LYS A 272 11.07 9.50 -5.71
C LYS A 272 9.93 10.32 -6.35
N ASN A 273 9.25 9.74 -7.36
CA ASN A 273 8.16 10.42 -8.05
C ASN A 273 6.98 10.69 -7.11
N GLN A 274 6.65 9.76 -6.22
CA GLN A 274 5.62 9.98 -5.21
C GLN A 274 6.04 11.08 -4.22
N ILE A 275 7.27 11.06 -3.76
CA ILE A 275 7.81 12.07 -2.84
C ILE A 275 7.81 13.45 -3.52
N ALA A 276 8.12 13.52 -4.82
CA ALA A 276 8.11 14.77 -5.59
C ALA A 276 6.75 15.44 -5.60
N LEU A 277 5.65 14.68 -5.55
CA LEU A 277 4.31 15.25 -5.41
C LEU A 277 4.18 16.04 -4.10
N ALA A 278 4.81 15.55 -3.03
CA ALA A 278 4.81 16.24 -1.74
C ALA A 278 5.52 17.60 -1.80
N TYR A 279 6.59 17.70 -2.59
CA TYR A 279 7.43 18.90 -2.64
C TYR A 279 7.11 19.81 -3.85
N GLU A 280 5.92 19.71 -4.41
CA GLU A 280 5.48 20.52 -5.56
C GLU A 280 6.38 20.33 -6.80
N GLY A 281 7.04 19.15 -6.90
CA GLY A 281 7.97 18.88 -7.99
C GLY A 281 9.30 19.60 -7.88
N ASP A 282 9.47 20.45 -6.86
CA ASP A 282 10.71 21.19 -6.63
C ASP A 282 11.57 20.42 -5.62
N THR A 283 12.53 19.67 -6.15
CA THR A 283 13.40 18.83 -5.32
C THR A 283 14.40 19.65 -4.51
N ASP A 284 14.69 20.88 -4.92
CA ASP A 284 15.62 21.75 -4.21
C ASP A 284 15.08 22.21 -2.85
N GLN A 285 13.76 22.31 -2.70
CA GLN A 285 13.16 22.73 -1.42
C GLN A 285 13.42 21.72 -0.30
N ILE A 286 13.41 20.43 -0.60
CA ILE A 286 13.67 19.41 0.41
C ILE A 286 15.14 19.43 0.84
N ASP A 287 16.05 19.70 -0.10
CA ASP A 287 17.49 19.77 0.18
C ASP A 287 17.78 20.82 1.25
N SER A 288 17.15 21.99 1.14
CA SER A 288 17.33 23.07 2.11
C SER A 288 16.63 22.78 3.45
N LYS A 289 15.43 22.23 3.44
CA LYS A 289 14.67 21.93 4.67
C LYS A 289 15.34 20.85 5.52
N LEU A 290 15.92 19.84 4.88
CA LEU A 290 16.56 18.71 5.56
C LEU A 290 18.06 18.87 5.74
N GLU A 291 18.64 19.93 5.16
CA GLU A 291 20.08 20.19 5.20
C GLU A 291 20.87 18.97 4.69
N THR A 292 20.41 18.35 3.61
CA THR A 292 21.11 17.21 2.99
C THR A 292 22.38 17.66 2.29
N LYS A 293 23.37 16.78 2.22
CA LYS A 293 24.66 17.06 1.56
C LYS A 293 24.56 16.97 0.04
N SER A 294 23.59 16.20 -0.47
CA SER A 294 23.41 15.98 -1.90
C SER A 294 22.00 16.40 -2.31
N SER A 295 21.82 16.68 -3.59
CA SER A 295 20.50 16.96 -4.15
C SER A 295 19.62 15.68 -4.07
N ILE A 296 18.31 15.86 -4.00
CA ILE A 296 17.40 14.73 -3.93
C ILE A 296 17.55 13.80 -5.16
N ASN A 297 17.85 14.37 -6.31
CA ASN A 297 18.10 13.59 -7.55
C ASN A 297 19.32 12.68 -7.39
N ASP A 298 20.40 13.21 -6.81
CA ASP A 298 21.62 12.42 -6.56
C ASP A 298 21.40 11.37 -5.47
N ILE A 299 20.65 11.73 -4.42
CA ILE A 299 20.31 10.80 -3.33
C ILE A 299 19.59 9.56 -3.90
N PHE A 300 18.55 9.78 -4.72
CA PHE A 300 17.79 8.67 -5.31
C PHE A 300 18.55 7.93 -6.41
N ARG A 301 19.41 8.63 -7.16
CA ARG A 301 20.30 7.99 -8.15
C ARG A 301 21.28 7.02 -7.45
N ASN A 302 21.87 7.46 -6.36
CA ASN A 302 22.81 6.64 -5.57
C ASN A 302 22.09 5.46 -4.93
N ALA A 303 20.90 5.68 -4.40
CA ALA A 303 20.07 4.62 -3.81
C ALA A 303 19.69 3.56 -4.86
N GLN A 304 19.27 4.00 -6.08
CA GLN A 304 18.94 3.07 -7.16
C GLN A 304 20.17 2.28 -7.61
N SER A 305 21.35 2.93 -7.68
CA SER A 305 22.61 2.25 -8.02
C SER A 305 22.96 1.19 -6.98
N ALA A 306 22.81 1.51 -5.70
CA ALA A 306 23.03 0.57 -4.59
C ALA A 306 22.05 -0.61 -4.70
N TYR A 307 20.79 -0.34 -4.97
CA TYR A 307 19.74 -1.37 -5.14
C TYR A 307 20.10 -2.30 -6.32
N ASN A 308 20.50 -1.74 -7.46
CA ASN A 308 20.84 -2.53 -8.65
C ASN A 308 22.00 -3.49 -8.35
N LYS A 309 23.06 -2.98 -7.70
CA LYS A 309 24.21 -3.81 -7.29
C LYS A 309 23.79 -4.94 -6.33
N TRP A 310 22.89 -4.62 -5.40
CA TRP A 310 22.34 -5.62 -4.48
C TRP A 310 21.49 -6.66 -5.22
N ALA A 311 20.68 -6.23 -6.18
CA ALA A 311 19.82 -7.11 -6.98
C ALA A 311 20.64 -8.08 -7.86
N ASP A 312 21.82 -7.68 -8.26
CA ASP A 312 22.75 -8.51 -9.07
C ASP A 312 23.48 -9.59 -8.24
N LEU A 313 23.38 -9.54 -6.91
CA LEU A 313 23.99 -10.54 -6.03
C LEU A 313 23.28 -11.90 -6.13
N PRO A 314 23.97 -13.01 -5.83
CA PRO A 314 23.29 -14.30 -5.70
C PRO A 314 22.17 -14.22 -4.66
N ALA A 315 21.08 -14.96 -4.87
CA ALA A 315 19.88 -14.94 -4.00
C ALA A 315 20.22 -15.13 -2.52
N GLU A 316 21.19 -15.97 -2.21
CA GLU A 316 21.63 -16.27 -0.86
C GLU A 316 22.29 -15.08 -0.15
N GLU A 317 22.79 -14.11 -0.93
CA GLU A 317 23.49 -12.93 -0.42
C GLU A 317 22.59 -11.68 -0.40
N ARG A 318 21.38 -11.75 -0.98
CA ARG A 318 20.45 -10.62 -1.05
C ARG A 318 19.70 -10.46 0.29
N THR A 319 20.41 -9.99 1.30
CA THR A 319 19.77 -9.69 2.60
C THR A 319 19.45 -8.20 2.69
N THR A 320 18.40 -7.88 3.45
CA THR A 320 18.00 -6.49 3.74
C THR A 320 19.15 -5.72 4.38
N ASP A 321 19.84 -6.34 5.34
CA ASP A 321 20.98 -5.73 6.04
C ASP A 321 22.07 -5.31 5.06
N LYS A 322 22.33 -6.13 4.04
CA LYS A 322 23.37 -5.84 3.06
C LYS A 322 23.02 -4.62 2.19
N LEU A 323 21.73 -4.46 1.83
CA LEU A 323 21.31 -3.25 1.13
C LEU A 323 21.38 -2.02 2.04
N LEU A 324 20.82 -2.13 3.26
CA LEU A 324 20.80 -1.04 4.23
C LEU A 324 22.20 -0.48 4.50
N SER A 325 23.21 -1.37 4.55
CA SER A 325 24.60 -0.98 4.80
C SER A 325 25.24 -0.18 3.64
N THR A 326 24.60 -0.19 2.44
CA THR A 326 25.12 0.54 1.27
C THR A 326 24.40 1.84 1.00
N LEU A 327 23.26 2.08 1.65
CA LEU A 327 22.47 3.31 1.46
C LEU A 327 23.03 4.47 2.32
N ASP A 328 22.95 5.67 1.76
CA ASP A 328 23.43 6.89 2.44
C ASP A 328 22.46 7.36 3.53
N PHE A 329 22.99 7.99 4.56
CA PHE A 329 22.21 8.64 5.62
C PHE A 329 21.18 9.64 5.07
N ASP A 330 21.54 10.42 4.06
CA ASP A 330 20.64 11.40 3.44
C ASP A 330 19.39 10.75 2.86
N PHE A 331 19.51 9.54 2.29
CA PHE A 331 18.36 8.77 1.78
C PHE A 331 17.38 8.45 2.92
N PHE A 332 17.88 7.96 4.04
CA PHE A 332 17.04 7.65 5.21
C PHE A 332 16.40 8.91 5.78
N LYS A 333 17.11 10.02 5.79
CA LYS A 333 16.61 11.31 6.28
C LYS A 333 15.43 11.80 5.43
N VAL A 334 15.53 11.71 4.10
CA VAL A 334 14.44 12.05 3.17
C VAL A 334 13.24 11.12 3.41
N LEU A 335 13.50 9.82 3.48
CA LEU A 335 12.44 8.81 3.66
C LEU A 335 11.66 9.06 4.96
N ASP A 336 12.36 9.21 6.08
CA ASP A 336 11.74 9.41 7.41
C ASP A 336 10.94 10.70 7.49
N SER A 337 11.34 11.74 6.75
CA SER A 337 10.68 13.03 6.78
C SER A 337 9.25 13.00 6.20
N VAL A 338 8.97 12.09 5.26
CA VAL A 338 7.72 12.09 4.49
C VAL A 338 6.96 10.76 4.51
N THR A 339 7.39 9.79 5.33
CA THR A 339 6.69 8.49 5.36
C THR A 339 6.31 8.09 6.78
N ILE A 340 5.20 7.36 6.88
CA ILE A 340 4.77 6.61 8.08
C ILE A 340 4.44 5.20 7.59
N ALA A 341 5.11 4.19 8.14
CA ALA A 341 4.94 2.81 7.73
C ALA A 341 5.06 1.89 8.95
N ARG A 342 3.92 1.36 9.39
CA ARG A 342 3.89 0.50 10.58
C ARG A 342 3.26 -0.84 10.23
N SER A 343 3.84 -1.91 10.75
CA SER A 343 3.32 -3.26 10.57
C SER A 343 2.37 -3.66 11.71
N ARG A 344 1.64 -4.73 11.51
CA ARG A 344 0.81 -5.34 12.55
C ARG A 344 1.66 -5.76 13.76
N LYS A 345 2.89 -6.21 13.51
CA LYS A 345 3.84 -6.59 14.56
C LYS A 345 4.12 -5.38 15.46
N HIS A 346 4.40 -4.21 14.86
CA HIS A 346 4.62 -2.95 15.60
C HIS A 346 3.43 -2.64 16.51
N ILE A 347 2.21 -2.71 15.97
CA ILE A 347 1.00 -2.36 16.72
C ILE A 347 0.79 -3.32 17.90
N ARG A 348 0.98 -4.61 17.69
CA ARG A 348 0.85 -5.63 18.73
C ARG A 348 1.86 -5.45 19.86
N GLU A 349 3.06 -5.05 19.51
CA GLU A 349 4.18 -4.96 20.45
C GLU A 349 4.15 -3.69 21.29
N PHE A 350 3.71 -2.56 20.70
CA PHE A 350 3.90 -1.24 21.30
C PHE A 350 2.62 -0.56 21.80
N TYR A 351 1.45 -1.12 21.52
CA TYR A 351 0.17 -0.55 21.98
C TYR A 351 -0.57 -1.53 22.90
N ASP A 352 -1.36 -0.95 23.84
CA ASP A 352 -2.09 -1.72 24.83
C ASP A 352 -3.15 -2.61 24.17
N ARG A 353 -3.04 -3.90 24.40
CA ARG A 353 -3.95 -4.93 23.85
C ARG A 353 -5.40 -4.73 24.31
N GLU A 354 -5.61 -4.25 25.53
CA GLU A 354 -6.96 -4.00 26.06
C GLU A 354 -7.64 -2.85 25.31
N ALA A 355 -6.87 -1.83 24.92
CA ALA A 355 -7.37 -0.66 24.20
C ALA A 355 -7.67 -0.94 22.72
N ILE A 356 -6.78 -1.71 22.04
CA ILE A 356 -6.91 -1.97 20.60
C ILE A 356 -7.58 -3.30 20.27
N GLY A 357 -7.68 -4.23 21.25
CA GLY A 357 -8.14 -5.58 21.01
C GLY A 357 -7.07 -6.47 20.39
N GLU A 358 -7.38 -7.75 20.25
CA GLU A 358 -6.46 -8.70 19.64
C GLU A 358 -6.76 -8.89 18.16
N PHE A 359 -5.73 -9.22 17.39
CA PHE A 359 -5.91 -9.74 16.04
C PHE A 359 -6.43 -11.18 16.14
N PRO A 360 -7.37 -11.56 15.29
CA PRO A 360 -7.81 -12.96 15.27
C PRO A 360 -6.67 -13.89 14.83
N GLN A 361 -6.70 -15.12 15.32
CA GLN A 361 -5.74 -16.14 14.91
C GLN A 361 -6.09 -16.64 13.50
N ARG A 362 -5.13 -16.60 12.59
CA ARG A 362 -5.28 -17.07 11.21
C ARG A 362 -5.16 -18.58 11.18
N LEU A 363 -6.19 -19.25 10.69
CA LEU A 363 -6.13 -20.69 10.43
C LEU A 363 -5.44 -20.93 9.09
N LYS A 364 -4.90 -22.14 8.90
CA LYS A 364 -4.27 -22.51 7.62
C LYS A 364 -5.31 -22.39 6.49
N PRO A 365 -4.95 -21.78 5.34
CA PRO A 365 -5.91 -21.65 4.24
C PRO A 365 -6.45 -22.98 3.75
N LEU A 366 -7.75 -23.02 3.45
CA LEU A 366 -8.37 -24.15 2.78
C LEU A 366 -8.27 -23.93 1.27
N ASN A 367 -7.80 -24.94 0.56
CA ASN A 367 -7.60 -24.85 -0.89
C ASN A 367 -8.45 -25.93 -1.58
N PHE A 368 -9.22 -25.50 -2.58
CA PHE A 368 -10.04 -26.38 -3.41
C PHE A 368 -9.59 -26.25 -4.86
N GLU A 369 -9.53 -27.38 -5.56
CA GLU A 369 -9.17 -27.47 -6.99
C GLU A 369 -10.25 -28.27 -7.71
N PRO A 370 -11.49 -27.75 -7.80
CA PRO A 370 -12.59 -28.50 -8.41
C PRO A 370 -12.38 -28.66 -9.90
N ASP A 371 -12.80 -29.80 -10.42
CA ASP A 371 -12.94 -30.04 -11.86
C ASP A 371 -14.04 -29.09 -12.40
N LEU A 372 -14.14 -28.99 -13.72
CA LEU A 372 -15.19 -28.17 -14.36
C LEU A 372 -16.58 -28.82 -14.20
N THR A 373 -16.66 -30.15 -14.15
CA THR A 373 -17.93 -30.86 -14.14
C THR A 373 -17.99 -31.90 -13.02
N VAL A 374 -19.18 -32.08 -12.46
CA VAL A 374 -19.47 -33.15 -11.47
C VAL A 374 -19.35 -34.54 -12.12
N SER A 375 -20.00 -34.71 -13.27
CA SER A 375 -19.95 -35.94 -14.06
C SER A 375 -18.73 -35.90 -15.02
N ASN A 376 -18.25 -37.07 -15.40
CA ASN A 376 -17.16 -37.18 -16.38
C ASN A 376 -17.70 -36.92 -17.81
N LEU A 377 -17.81 -35.65 -18.18
CA LEU A 377 -18.26 -35.22 -19.50
C LEU A 377 -17.10 -35.03 -20.49
N GLY A 378 -15.86 -35.30 -20.05
CA GLY A 378 -14.68 -35.12 -20.86
C GLY A 378 -14.36 -33.64 -21.11
N ILE A 379 -14.88 -32.77 -20.26
CA ILE A 379 -14.64 -31.30 -20.34
C ILE A 379 -13.69 -30.91 -19.19
N THR A 380 -12.49 -30.47 -19.56
CA THR A 380 -11.46 -30.11 -18.60
C THR A 380 -10.95 -28.70 -18.91
N TYR A 381 -10.34 -28.03 -17.92
CA TYR A 381 -9.67 -26.74 -18.12
C TYR A 381 -8.63 -26.83 -19.23
N LYS A 382 -7.84 -27.91 -19.23
CA LYS A 382 -6.79 -28.16 -20.24
C LYS A 382 -7.36 -28.22 -21.66
N LYS A 383 -8.49 -28.91 -21.85
CA LYS A 383 -9.17 -29.01 -23.15
C LYS A 383 -9.68 -27.63 -23.61
N LEU A 384 -10.31 -26.88 -22.73
CA LEU A 384 -10.82 -25.54 -23.06
C LEU A 384 -9.68 -24.58 -23.37
N TYR A 385 -8.57 -24.63 -22.61
CA TYR A 385 -7.39 -23.80 -22.89
C TYR A 385 -6.79 -24.14 -24.25
N HIS A 386 -6.73 -25.44 -24.61
CA HIS A 386 -6.24 -25.87 -25.91
C HIS A 386 -7.08 -25.31 -27.07
N LEU A 387 -8.41 -25.28 -26.88
CA LEU A 387 -9.32 -24.69 -27.87
C LEU A 387 -9.16 -23.15 -27.95
N LEU A 388 -9.04 -22.50 -26.80
CA LEU A 388 -8.81 -21.05 -26.75
C LEU A 388 -7.51 -20.67 -27.46
N ASP A 389 -6.48 -21.48 -27.32
CA ASP A 389 -5.18 -21.27 -27.97
C ASP A 389 -5.28 -21.31 -29.52
N LYS A 390 -6.32 -21.92 -30.09
CA LYS A 390 -6.57 -21.94 -31.53
C LYS A 390 -7.22 -20.67 -32.05
N LEU A 391 -7.81 -19.84 -31.16
CA LEU A 391 -8.49 -18.60 -31.55
C LEU A 391 -7.47 -17.55 -32.01
N GLN A 392 -7.73 -16.98 -33.16
CA GLN A 392 -6.92 -15.90 -33.72
C GLN A 392 -7.44 -14.52 -33.27
N LEU A 393 -8.74 -14.42 -32.96
CA LEU A 393 -9.43 -13.19 -32.56
C LEU A 393 -9.19 -12.04 -33.55
N THR A 394 -9.22 -12.34 -34.82
CA THR A 394 -9.00 -11.37 -35.91
C THR A 394 -10.10 -10.29 -35.94
N ILE A 395 -11.24 -10.55 -35.31
CA ILE A 395 -12.32 -9.57 -35.16
C ILE A 395 -11.83 -8.29 -34.44
N TYR A 396 -10.84 -8.41 -33.54
CA TYR A 396 -10.26 -7.29 -32.80
C TYR A 396 -9.07 -6.65 -33.49
N GLN A 397 -8.69 -7.15 -34.68
CA GLN A 397 -7.54 -6.65 -35.42
C GLN A 397 -7.82 -6.56 -36.94
N PRO A 398 -8.90 -5.88 -37.37
CA PRO A 398 -9.27 -5.78 -38.76
C PRO A 398 -8.24 -5.01 -39.60
N SER A 399 -7.46 -4.10 -39.00
CA SER A 399 -6.48 -3.27 -39.73
C SER A 399 -5.37 -4.07 -40.41
N ILE A 400 -5.10 -5.31 -39.95
CA ILE A 400 -4.13 -6.21 -40.64
C ILE A 400 -4.53 -6.45 -42.11
N HIS A 401 -5.83 -6.50 -42.34
CA HIS A 401 -6.39 -6.83 -43.66
C HIS A 401 -6.63 -5.60 -44.55
N ILE A 402 -6.29 -4.39 -44.11
CA ILE A 402 -6.38 -3.19 -44.93
C ILE A 402 -5.34 -3.30 -46.05
N HIS A 403 -5.74 -3.07 -47.30
CA HIS A 403 -4.83 -3.04 -48.44
C HIS A 403 -3.69 -2.03 -48.19
N PRO A 404 -2.44 -2.42 -48.46
CA PRO A 404 -1.29 -1.52 -48.18
C PRO A 404 -1.45 -0.11 -48.75
N SER A 405 -2.03 0.02 -49.93
CA SER A 405 -2.28 1.31 -50.62
C SER A 405 -3.30 2.18 -49.84
N LYS A 406 -4.10 1.59 -48.94
CA LYS A 406 -5.16 2.30 -48.20
C LYS A 406 -4.83 2.56 -46.76
N ARG A 407 -3.72 2.00 -46.24
CA ARG A 407 -3.29 2.12 -44.84
C ARG A 407 -3.18 3.59 -44.37
N VAL A 408 -2.61 4.44 -45.22
CA VAL A 408 -2.42 5.86 -44.93
C VAL A 408 -3.75 6.58 -44.60
N LYS A 409 -4.87 6.13 -45.19
CA LYS A 409 -6.21 6.68 -44.95
C LYS A 409 -6.64 6.48 -43.46
N TYR A 410 -6.22 5.39 -42.87
CA TYR A 410 -6.63 4.96 -41.52
C TYR A 410 -5.56 5.23 -40.45
N ASP A 411 -4.29 5.41 -40.90
CA ASP A 411 -3.16 5.71 -39.99
C ASP A 411 -3.05 7.17 -39.60
N LYS A 412 -4.03 7.99 -39.92
CA LYS A 412 -4.03 9.37 -39.47
C LYS A 412 -4.08 9.40 -37.95
N SER A 413 -2.94 9.62 -37.35
CA SER A 413 -2.84 10.02 -35.96
C SER A 413 -3.70 11.28 -35.81
N LYS A 414 -4.80 11.17 -35.10
CA LYS A 414 -5.59 12.36 -34.74
C LYS A 414 -4.75 13.17 -33.77
N GLU A 415 -4.23 14.27 -34.24
CA GLU A 415 -3.56 15.27 -33.40
C GLU A 415 -4.44 15.57 -32.21
N GLY A 416 -3.92 15.41 -31.03
CA GLY A 416 -4.43 16.06 -29.84
C GLY A 416 -5.02 15.26 -28.70
N LYS A 417 -5.02 13.91 -28.69
CA LYS A 417 -5.43 13.17 -27.45
C LYS A 417 -4.86 11.76 -27.45
N MET A 418 -3.87 11.57 -26.56
CA MET A 418 -3.23 10.30 -26.18
C MET A 418 -2.36 9.62 -27.24
N GLY A 419 -1.08 9.65 -26.97
CA GLY A 419 0.01 8.75 -27.43
C GLY A 419 0.05 8.27 -28.89
N ASN A 420 1.21 8.25 -29.47
CA ASN A 420 1.50 7.79 -30.83
C ASN A 420 1.19 6.31 -31.11
N LEU A 421 0.15 5.74 -30.48
CA LEU A 421 -0.26 4.38 -30.83
C LEU A 421 -1.03 4.42 -32.14
N THR A 422 -0.47 3.79 -33.15
CA THR A 422 -1.14 3.55 -34.41
C THR A 422 -2.43 2.74 -34.17
N GLN A 423 -3.38 2.81 -35.08
CA GLN A 423 -4.60 1.98 -35.01
C GLN A 423 -4.24 0.49 -34.85
N PHE A 424 -3.20 0.04 -35.57
CA PHE A 424 -2.69 -1.31 -35.50
C PHE A 424 -2.25 -1.69 -34.05
N GLY A 425 -1.51 -0.81 -33.39
CA GLY A 425 -1.06 -1.04 -32.01
C GLY A 425 -2.20 -1.14 -31.00
N ARG A 426 -3.25 -0.30 -31.18
CA ARG A 426 -4.44 -0.34 -30.32
C ARG A 426 -5.21 -1.65 -30.49
N GLU A 427 -5.44 -2.04 -31.73
CA GLU A 427 -6.16 -3.30 -32.05
C GLU A 427 -5.43 -4.51 -31.50
N SER A 428 -4.08 -4.53 -31.63
CA SER A 428 -3.24 -5.59 -31.07
C SER A 428 -3.36 -5.66 -29.54
N GLY A 429 -3.40 -4.51 -28.89
CA GLY A 429 -3.61 -4.42 -27.43
C GLY A 429 -4.97 -4.96 -27.01
N ILE A 430 -6.05 -4.59 -27.72
CA ILE A 430 -7.42 -5.06 -27.44
C ILE A 430 -7.50 -6.58 -27.59
N LYS A 431 -6.90 -7.12 -28.66
CA LYS A 431 -6.84 -8.56 -28.92
C LYS A 431 -6.20 -9.32 -27.76
N LYS A 432 -5.05 -8.80 -27.27
CA LYS A 432 -4.33 -9.37 -26.13
C LYS A 432 -5.19 -9.35 -24.86
N LEU A 433 -5.79 -8.20 -24.57
CA LEU A 433 -6.64 -8.03 -23.38
C LEU A 433 -7.82 -8.99 -23.42
N MET A 434 -8.45 -9.17 -24.61
CA MET A 434 -9.60 -10.07 -24.75
C MET A 434 -9.20 -11.53 -24.47
N MET A 435 -8.04 -11.98 -24.96
CA MET A 435 -7.57 -13.36 -24.70
C MET A 435 -7.31 -13.58 -23.21
N ILE A 436 -6.63 -12.63 -22.56
CA ILE A 436 -6.36 -12.69 -21.12
C ILE A 436 -7.68 -12.70 -20.34
N ASN A 437 -8.64 -11.85 -20.75
CA ASN A 437 -9.96 -11.77 -20.12
C ASN A 437 -10.72 -13.09 -20.23
N LEU A 438 -10.70 -13.74 -21.39
CA LEU A 438 -11.35 -15.05 -21.57
C LEU A 438 -10.75 -16.09 -20.62
N LEU A 439 -9.42 -16.12 -20.47
CA LEU A 439 -8.75 -17.04 -19.56
C LEU A 439 -9.13 -16.76 -18.10
N LYS A 440 -9.10 -15.51 -17.68
CA LYS A 440 -9.46 -15.09 -16.32
C LYS A 440 -10.92 -15.44 -16.01
N ARG A 441 -11.82 -15.23 -16.96
CA ARG A 441 -13.25 -15.52 -16.78
C ARG A 441 -13.52 -17.02 -16.68
N LEU A 442 -12.80 -17.83 -17.45
CA LEU A 442 -12.91 -19.29 -17.35
C LEU A 442 -12.48 -19.78 -15.96
N GLU A 443 -11.44 -19.20 -15.42
CA GLU A 443 -10.97 -19.50 -14.05
C GLU A 443 -11.95 -19.03 -12.98
N SER A 444 -12.65 -17.93 -13.24
CA SER A 444 -13.62 -17.38 -12.29
C SER A 444 -14.88 -18.24 -12.23
N SER A 445 -15.59 -18.34 -13.34
CA SER A 445 -16.81 -19.17 -13.40
C SER A 445 -17.18 -19.51 -14.84
N VAL A 446 -17.89 -20.63 -15.00
CA VAL A 446 -18.47 -21.04 -16.27
C VAL A 446 -19.42 -19.94 -16.82
N ALA A 447 -20.19 -19.31 -15.93
CA ALA A 447 -21.12 -18.25 -16.32
C ALA A 447 -20.41 -17.00 -16.87
N ALA A 448 -19.33 -16.58 -16.24
CA ALA A 448 -18.55 -15.42 -16.69
C ALA A 448 -17.88 -15.73 -18.04
N PHE A 449 -17.30 -16.91 -18.17
CA PHE A 449 -16.68 -17.36 -19.42
C PHE A 449 -17.69 -17.41 -20.55
N ARG A 450 -18.85 -18.03 -20.31
CA ARG A 450 -19.94 -18.16 -21.27
C ARG A 450 -20.41 -16.80 -21.78
N TYR A 451 -20.63 -15.86 -20.86
CA TYR A 451 -21.08 -14.52 -21.22
C TYR A 451 -20.12 -13.85 -22.22
N THR A 452 -18.84 -13.82 -21.88
CA THR A 452 -17.85 -13.16 -22.75
C THR A 452 -17.65 -13.90 -24.05
N LEU A 453 -17.57 -15.24 -23.99
CA LEU A 453 -17.34 -16.07 -25.17
C LEU A 453 -18.48 -15.95 -26.18
N ILE A 454 -19.72 -16.06 -25.72
CA ILE A 454 -20.91 -16.17 -26.56
C ILE A 454 -21.55 -14.79 -26.81
N ASP A 455 -21.92 -14.09 -25.74
CA ASP A 455 -22.71 -12.86 -25.84
C ASP A 455 -21.88 -11.66 -26.30
N VAL A 456 -20.53 -11.75 -26.19
CA VAL A 456 -19.63 -10.68 -26.65
C VAL A 456 -18.86 -11.12 -27.89
N VAL A 457 -17.95 -12.10 -27.78
CA VAL A 457 -17.01 -12.45 -28.86
C VAL A 457 -17.72 -13.11 -30.03
N LYS A 458 -18.46 -14.21 -29.79
CA LYS A 458 -19.14 -14.98 -30.85
C LYS A 458 -20.21 -14.13 -31.56
N ASP A 459 -21.01 -13.38 -30.79
CA ASP A 459 -22.05 -12.48 -31.33
C ASP A 459 -21.44 -11.42 -32.25
N TYR A 460 -20.29 -10.86 -31.86
CA TYR A 460 -19.60 -9.87 -32.67
C TYR A 460 -19.05 -10.47 -33.99
N VAL A 461 -18.46 -11.67 -33.91
CA VAL A 461 -17.98 -12.40 -35.11
C VAL A 461 -19.13 -12.72 -36.04
N GLU A 462 -20.27 -13.21 -35.50
CA GLU A 462 -21.47 -13.55 -36.28
C GLU A 462 -22.03 -12.33 -36.99
N LYS A 463 -22.18 -11.22 -36.32
CA LYS A 463 -22.70 -9.96 -36.86
C LYS A 463 -21.77 -9.45 -37.98
N THR A 464 -20.45 -9.57 -37.80
CA THR A 464 -19.48 -9.14 -38.79
C THR A 464 -19.56 -10.02 -40.05
N LEU A 465 -19.68 -11.35 -39.87
CA LEU A 465 -19.83 -12.30 -41.01
C LEU A 465 -21.11 -11.99 -41.81
N LYS A 466 -22.20 -11.72 -41.13
CA LYS A 466 -23.47 -11.33 -41.79
C LYS A 466 -23.32 -10.03 -42.57
N ALA A 467 -22.61 -9.02 -41.99
CA ALA A 467 -22.36 -7.77 -42.68
C ALA A 467 -21.50 -7.96 -43.93
N ILE A 468 -20.50 -8.84 -43.89
CA ILE A 468 -19.65 -9.19 -45.05
C ILE A 468 -20.50 -9.88 -46.13
N GLU A 469 -21.33 -10.84 -45.76
CA GLU A 469 -22.26 -11.53 -46.69
C GLU A 469 -23.22 -10.54 -47.38
N GLU A 470 -23.78 -9.59 -46.61
CA GLU A 470 -24.63 -8.54 -47.18
C GLU A 470 -23.87 -7.65 -48.17
N TYR A 471 -22.62 -7.31 -47.83
CA TYR A 471 -21.76 -6.53 -48.73
C TYR A 471 -21.50 -7.28 -50.04
N GLU A 472 -21.26 -8.60 -49.97
CA GLU A 472 -21.05 -9.44 -51.15
C GLU A 472 -22.31 -9.49 -52.04
N LEU A 473 -23.50 -9.42 -51.48
CA LEU A 473 -24.77 -9.52 -52.17
C LEU A 473 -25.27 -8.16 -52.71
N THR A 474 -25.12 -7.08 -51.94
CA THR A 474 -25.75 -5.80 -52.21
C THR A 474 -24.78 -4.66 -52.54
N GLY A 475 -23.48 -4.85 -52.20
CA GLY A 475 -22.47 -3.81 -52.30
C GLY A 475 -22.62 -2.71 -51.25
N LEU A 476 -23.54 -2.88 -50.30
CA LEU A 476 -23.75 -1.91 -49.22
C LEU A 476 -22.97 -2.30 -47.96
N ASP A 477 -22.11 -1.40 -47.53
CA ASP A 477 -21.21 -1.61 -46.38
C ASP A 477 -21.90 -1.09 -45.08
N TYR A 478 -22.43 -2.02 -44.28
CA TYR A 478 -23.07 -1.75 -43.00
C TYR A 478 -22.15 -2.04 -41.81
N LEU A 479 -20.87 -2.34 -42.06
CA LEU A 479 -19.96 -2.70 -41.00
C LEU A 479 -19.59 -1.48 -40.14
N SER A 480 -20.00 -1.50 -38.88
CA SER A 480 -19.55 -0.55 -37.89
C SER A 480 -18.68 -1.33 -36.88
N VAL A 481 -17.40 -1.10 -36.90
CA VAL A 481 -16.46 -1.74 -35.98
C VAL A 481 -16.45 -0.96 -34.67
N ASP A 482 -17.32 -1.36 -33.76
CA ASP A 482 -17.34 -0.75 -32.43
C ASP A 482 -17.54 -1.85 -31.38
N PRO A 483 -16.46 -2.42 -30.88
CA PRO A 483 -16.61 -3.32 -29.75
C PRO A 483 -17.10 -2.53 -28.54
N ASN A 484 -18.31 -2.80 -28.07
CA ASN A 484 -18.82 -2.29 -26.83
C ASN A 484 -18.05 -2.98 -25.70
N PHE A 485 -16.98 -2.35 -25.26
CA PHE A 485 -16.25 -2.79 -24.09
C PHE A 485 -16.80 -2.06 -22.89
N ASP A 486 -17.26 -2.82 -21.91
CA ASP A 486 -17.54 -2.28 -20.60
C ASP A 486 -16.20 -2.10 -19.89
N GLU A 487 -15.74 -0.86 -19.77
CA GLU A 487 -14.45 -0.52 -19.15
C GLU A 487 -14.38 -1.06 -17.71
N ASP A 488 -15.53 -1.17 -17.04
CA ASP A 488 -15.61 -1.66 -15.66
C ASP A 488 -15.29 -3.16 -15.55
N ASP A 489 -15.32 -3.90 -16.65
CA ASP A 489 -15.04 -5.34 -16.69
C ASP A 489 -13.54 -5.66 -16.90
N PHE A 490 -12.70 -4.66 -17.16
CA PHE A 490 -11.27 -4.85 -17.37
C PHE A 490 -10.47 -4.38 -16.16
N ASP A 491 -9.61 -5.24 -15.65
CA ASP A 491 -8.65 -4.89 -14.61
C ASP A 491 -7.46 -4.17 -15.27
N LEU A 492 -7.60 -2.86 -15.43
CA LEU A 492 -6.62 -2.02 -16.11
C LEU A 492 -5.30 -1.88 -15.33
N GLU A 493 -5.28 -2.31 -14.06
CA GLU A 493 -4.07 -2.22 -13.23
C GLU A 493 -2.97 -3.19 -13.67
N ASP A 494 -3.34 -4.31 -14.30
CA ASP A 494 -2.38 -5.29 -14.82
C ASP A 494 -1.86 -4.93 -16.21
N SER A 495 -2.35 -3.85 -16.82
CA SER A 495 -1.88 -3.42 -18.13
C SER A 495 -1.23 -2.03 -18.05
N ASN A 496 0.00 -1.94 -18.49
CA ASN A 496 0.73 -0.67 -18.64
C ASN A 496 0.20 0.17 -19.83
N PHE A 497 -1.01 -0.14 -20.32
CA PHE A 497 -1.60 0.54 -21.47
C PHE A 497 -2.76 1.44 -21.03
N GLU A 498 -2.62 2.73 -21.26
CA GLU A 498 -3.72 3.69 -21.17
C GLU A 498 -4.53 3.62 -22.46
N PHE A 499 -5.62 2.87 -22.44
CA PHE A 499 -6.54 2.84 -23.57
C PHE A 499 -7.67 3.84 -23.36
N SER A 500 -7.79 4.81 -24.24
CA SER A 500 -9.05 5.55 -24.36
C SER A 500 -9.90 4.81 -25.40
N ILE A 501 -10.78 3.98 -24.92
CA ILE A 501 -11.81 3.33 -25.73
C ILE A 501 -12.92 4.36 -25.88
N GLY A 502 -13.11 4.92 -27.05
CA GLY A 502 -14.16 5.92 -27.18
C GLY A 502 -14.34 6.65 -28.48
N LYS A 503 -13.88 6.09 -29.62
CA LYS A 503 -14.32 6.65 -30.93
C LYS A 503 -14.33 5.59 -32.02
N LYS A 504 -15.49 5.45 -32.62
CA LYS A 504 -15.77 4.57 -33.73
C LYS A 504 -14.84 4.83 -34.91
N ASN A 505 -13.94 3.92 -35.20
CA ASN A 505 -13.14 3.92 -36.42
C ASN A 505 -13.77 2.94 -37.40
N ARG A 506 -14.46 3.47 -38.35
CA ARG A 506 -15.10 2.68 -39.39
C ARG A 506 -14.10 2.38 -40.51
N ILE A 507 -13.82 1.09 -40.74
CA ILE A 507 -12.99 0.64 -41.86
C ILE A 507 -13.95 0.13 -42.94
N ALA A 508 -13.84 0.71 -44.13
CA ALA A 508 -14.68 0.33 -45.26
C ALA A 508 -14.21 -1.02 -45.84
N LEU A 509 -15.13 -1.94 -46.06
CA LEU A 509 -14.82 -3.30 -46.59
C LEU A 509 -14.11 -3.23 -47.96
N GLN A 510 -14.41 -2.22 -48.77
CA GLN A 510 -13.75 -2.02 -50.05
C GLN A 510 -12.26 -1.70 -49.95
N ASP A 511 -11.82 -1.23 -48.78
CA ASP A 511 -10.40 -0.90 -48.53
C ASP A 511 -9.62 -2.08 -47.89
N MET A 512 -10.30 -3.22 -47.70
CA MET A 512 -9.75 -4.41 -47.03
C MET A 512 -9.70 -5.63 -47.98
N ASP A 513 -8.77 -6.53 -47.69
CA ASP A 513 -8.83 -7.92 -48.13
C ASP A 513 -9.86 -8.65 -47.25
N TYR A 514 -11.13 -8.30 -47.39
CA TYR A 514 -12.20 -8.83 -46.58
C TYR A 514 -12.39 -10.33 -46.77
N ARG A 515 -11.98 -10.89 -47.93
CA ARG A 515 -12.08 -12.33 -48.21
C ARG A 515 -11.19 -13.15 -47.31
N SER A 516 -9.94 -12.74 -47.16
CA SER A 516 -8.99 -13.40 -46.24
C SER A 516 -9.47 -13.24 -44.80
N TRP A 517 -9.93 -12.05 -44.46
CA TRP A 517 -10.50 -11.76 -43.11
C TRP A 517 -11.70 -12.66 -42.84
N LYS A 518 -12.60 -12.80 -43.79
CA LYS A 518 -13.80 -13.67 -43.70
C LYS A 518 -13.40 -15.12 -43.40
N VAL A 519 -12.38 -15.66 -44.07
CA VAL A 519 -11.90 -17.03 -43.82
C VAL A 519 -11.40 -17.20 -42.39
N GLU A 520 -10.62 -16.24 -41.89
CA GLU A 520 -10.13 -16.27 -40.51
C GLU A 520 -11.28 -16.13 -39.49
N LEU A 521 -12.27 -15.28 -39.76
CA LEU A 521 -13.46 -15.10 -38.91
C LEU A 521 -14.28 -16.40 -38.89
N GLU A 522 -14.42 -17.11 -40.01
CA GLU A 522 -15.12 -18.39 -40.10
C GLU A 522 -14.40 -19.47 -39.27
N GLN A 523 -13.04 -19.46 -39.30
CA GLN A 523 -12.23 -20.36 -38.46
C GLN A 523 -12.45 -20.09 -36.97
N ASP A 524 -12.39 -18.82 -36.58
CA ASP A 524 -12.68 -18.42 -35.18
C ASP A 524 -14.11 -18.81 -34.78
N PHE A 525 -15.09 -18.58 -35.67
CA PHE A 525 -16.50 -18.91 -35.41
C PHE A 525 -16.68 -20.40 -35.15
N ALA A 526 -15.96 -21.27 -35.91
CA ALA A 526 -16.03 -22.72 -35.72
C ALA A 526 -15.49 -23.12 -34.33
N VAL A 527 -14.36 -22.53 -33.91
CA VAL A 527 -13.78 -22.79 -32.57
C VAL A 527 -14.71 -22.27 -31.47
N LEU A 528 -15.29 -21.08 -31.65
CA LEU A 528 -16.23 -20.47 -30.69
C LEU A 528 -17.49 -21.35 -30.56
N THR A 529 -17.99 -21.91 -31.65
CA THR A 529 -19.16 -22.81 -31.65
C THR A 529 -18.83 -24.11 -30.91
N GLU A 530 -17.63 -24.66 -31.09
CA GLU A 530 -17.17 -25.85 -30.37
C GLU A 530 -17.10 -25.58 -28.86
N LEU A 531 -16.52 -24.44 -28.49
CA LEU A 531 -16.45 -24.01 -27.08
C LEU A 531 -17.85 -23.83 -26.48
N GLU A 532 -18.78 -23.21 -27.23
CA GLU A 532 -20.16 -23.02 -26.79
C GLU A 532 -20.85 -24.37 -26.54
N ASN A 533 -20.65 -25.32 -27.43
CA ASN A 533 -21.25 -26.66 -27.33
C ASN A 533 -20.75 -27.41 -26.07
N LEU A 534 -19.46 -27.21 -25.72
CA LEU A 534 -18.89 -27.81 -24.51
C LEU A 534 -19.42 -27.13 -23.25
N ILE A 535 -19.42 -25.81 -23.25
CA ILE A 535 -19.80 -25.02 -22.06
C ILE A 535 -21.30 -25.15 -21.76
N SER A 536 -22.15 -25.28 -22.79
CA SER A 536 -23.61 -25.43 -22.62
C SER A 536 -24.01 -26.71 -21.86
N LYS A 537 -23.13 -27.68 -21.85
CA LYS A 537 -23.34 -28.94 -21.11
C LYS A 537 -23.12 -28.76 -19.60
N ILE A 538 -22.47 -27.70 -19.18
CA ILE A 538 -22.15 -27.42 -17.77
C ILE A 538 -23.32 -26.62 -17.17
N THR A 539 -24.36 -27.32 -16.74
CA THR A 539 -25.47 -26.69 -15.99
C THR A 539 -25.02 -26.36 -14.56
N PRO A 540 -25.76 -25.54 -13.79
CA PRO A 540 -25.40 -25.30 -12.39
C PRO A 540 -25.23 -26.60 -11.56
N GLN A 541 -26.00 -27.62 -11.85
CA GLN A 541 -25.89 -28.92 -11.19
C GLN A 541 -24.61 -29.67 -11.59
N GLU A 542 -24.09 -29.41 -12.79
CA GLU A 542 -22.85 -30.02 -13.30
C GLU A 542 -21.63 -29.16 -12.97
N ASP A 543 -21.82 -27.90 -12.52
CA ASP A 543 -20.72 -26.99 -12.16
C ASP A 543 -20.10 -27.45 -10.84
N GLN A 544 -19.00 -28.21 -10.92
CA GLN A 544 -18.30 -28.76 -9.75
C GLN A 544 -17.86 -27.66 -8.79
N LYS A 545 -17.40 -26.53 -9.31
CA LYS A 545 -16.94 -25.42 -8.49
C LYS A 545 -18.09 -24.85 -7.64
N LEU A 546 -19.24 -24.65 -8.24
CA LEU A 546 -20.45 -24.20 -7.53
C LEU A 546 -20.91 -25.24 -6.50
N GLN A 547 -20.89 -26.54 -6.86
CA GLN A 547 -21.27 -27.59 -5.94
C GLN A 547 -20.32 -27.67 -4.73
N THR A 548 -19.02 -27.47 -4.96
CA THR A 548 -18.01 -27.43 -3.90
C THR A 548 -18.29 -26.25 -2.95
N LEU A 549 -18.67 -25.10 -3.52
CA LEU A 549 -19.04 -23.93 -2.71
C LEU A 549 -20.28 -24.19 -1.86
N PHE A 550 -21.30 -24.86 -2.38
CA PHE A 550 -22.48 -25.27 -1.59
C PHE A 550 -22.07 -26.15 -0.41
N THR A 551 -21.19 -27.12 -0.64
CA THR A 551 -20.67 -28.01 0.42
C THR A 551 -19.93 -27.22 1.50
N LEU A 552 -19.10 -26.25 1.08
CA LEU A 552 -18.37 -25.36 2.00
C LEU A 552 -19.32 -24.52 2.85
N ILE A 553 -20.36 -23.95 2.24
CA ILE A 553 -21.38 -23.14 2.93
C ILE A 553 -22.12 -24.01 3.96
N ASP A 554 -22.55 -25.21 3.56
CA ASP A 554 -23.24 -26.16 4.47
C ASP A 554 -22.34 -26.51 5.66
N GLU A 555 -21.07 -26.80 5.43
CA GLU A 555 -20.11 -27.12 6.49
C GLU A 555 -19.91 -25.93 7.43
N LYS A 556 -19.74 -24.72 6.89
CA LYS A 556 -19.60 -23.50 7.68
C LYS A 556 -20.81 -23.26 8.59
N LEU A 557 -22.02 -23.48 8.07
CA LEU A 557 -23.26 -23.21 8.81
C LEU A 557 -23.55 -24.28 9.88
N LYS A 558 -23.13 -25.53 9.61
CA LYS A 558 -23.28 -26.64 10.56
C LYS A 558 -22.22 -26.63 11.64
N ASN A 559 -20.97 -26.34 11.27
CA ASN A 559 -19.81 -26.38 12.16
C ASN A 559 -19.05 -25.02 12.09
N PRO A 560 -19.61 -23.95 12.66
CA PRO A 560 -18.98 -22.63 12.56
C PRO A 560 -17.62 -22.59 13.27
N ILE A 561 -16.67 -21.88 12.67
CA ILE A 561 -15.31 -21.70 13.19
C ILE A 561 -15.31 -21.06 14.57
N ASN A 562 -16.14 -20.03 14.74
CA ASN A 562 -16.42 -19.40 16.04
C ASN A 562 -17.89 -19.65 16.37
N ALA A 563 -18.17 -20.00 17.60
CA ALA A 563 -19.52 -20.38 18.05
C ALA A 563 -20.55 -19.32 17.65
N GLY A 564 -21.60 -19.75 16.94
CA GLY A 564 -22.69 -18.87 16.52
C GLY A 564 -22.42 -17.97 15.33
N ASN A 565 -21.20 -17.94 14.82
CA ASN A 565 -20.85 -17.06 13.67
C ASN A 565 -21.15 -17.74 12.34
N LYS A 566 -22.18 -17.27 11.66
CA LYS A 566 -22.61 -17.79 10.34
C LYS A 566 -22.12 -16.94 9.18
N LYS A 567 -21.38 -15.87 9.44
CA LYS A 567 -21.04 -14.87 8.43
C LYS A 567 -19.91 -15.33 7.51
N LEU A 568 -20.07 -15.09 6.21
CA LEU A 568 -19.21 -15.56 5.14
C LEU A 568 -19.14 -14.49 4.04
N ILE A 569 -17.92 -14.16 3.59
CA ILE A 569 -17.72 -13.28 2.42
C ILE A 569 -17.19 -14.13 1.27
N ILE A 570 -17.78 -13.97 0.08
CA ILE A 570 -17.33 -14.60 -1.15
C ILE A 570 -16.91 -13.50 -2.12
N PHE A 571 -15.64 -13.51 -2.52
CA PHE A 571 -15.08 -12.55 -3.46
C PHE A 571 -14.86 -13.16 -4.84
N SER A 572 -15.16 -12.37 -5.87
CA SER A 572 -14.80 -12.66 -7.25
C SER A 572 -14.31 -11.37 -7.93
N ALA A 573 -13.44 -11.51 -8.91
CA ALA A 573 -12.98 -10.39 -9.73
C ALA A 573 -14.07 -9.89 -10.70
N PHE A 574 -15.12 -10.68 -10.97
CA PHE A 574 -16.09 -10.41 -12.04
C PHE A 574 -17.53 -10.29 -11.54
N ALA A 575 -18.18 -9.20 -11.96
CA ALA A 575 -19.59 -8.95 -11.66
C ALA A 575 -20.50 -10.09 -12.18
N THR A 576 -20.18 -10.64 -13.34
CA THR A 576 -20.93 -11.76 -13.94
C THR A 576 -20.90 -12.99 -13.02
N THR A 577 -19.72 -13.28 -12.42
CA THR A 577 -19.60 -14.37 -11.45
C THR A 577 -20.40 -14.09 -10.17
N THR A 578 -20.33 -12.86 -9.64
CA THR A 578 -21.12 -12.51 -8.44
C THR A 578 -22.61 -12.60 -8.70
N ASN A 579 -23.08 -12.20 -9.89
CA ASN A 579 -24.50 -12.36 -10.30
C ASN A 579 -24.92 -13.84 -10.32
N TYR A 580 -24.09 -14.69 -10.89
CA TYR A 580 -24.32 -16.14 -10.98
C TYR A 580 -24.37 -16.75 -9.57
N LEU A 581 -23.40 -16.44 -8.72
CA LEU A 581 -23.34 -16.95 -7.35
C LEU A 581 -24.56 -16.46 -6.54
N TYR A 582 -24.90 -15.17 -6.65
CA TYR A 582 -26.04 -14.61 -5.93
C TYR A 582 -27.34 -15.30 -6.33
N LYS A 583 -27.55 -15.51 -7.63
CA LYS A 583 -28.75 -16.17 -8.16
C LYS A 583 -28.94 -17.56 -7.55
N HIS A 584 -27.87 -18.34 -7.43
CA HIS A 584 -27.96 -19.74 -6.98
C HIS A 584 -27.82 -19.89 -5.46
N ILE A 585 -26.98 -19.09 -4.81
CA ILE A 585 -26.70 -19.20 -3.37
C ILE A 585 -27.79 -18.52 -2.52
N SER A 586 -28.25 -17.32 -2.93
CA SER A 586 -29.17 -16.53 -2.09
C SER A 586 -30.47 -17.29 -1.80
N GLN A 587 -31.05 -17.90 -2.81
CA GLN A 587 -32.29 -18.67 -2.65
C GLN A 587 -32.03 -19.95 -1.85
N TYR A 588 -30.93 -20.62 -2.11
CA TYR A 588 -30.53 -21.86 -1.42
C TYR A 588 -30.42 -21.65 0.10
N VAL A 589 -29.69 -20.61 0.53
CA VAL A 589 -29.50 -20.36 1.96
C VAL A 589 -30.75 -19.80 2.62
N LEU A 590 -31.57 -19.06 1.88
CA LEU A 590 -32.85 -18.56 2.39
C LEU A 590 -33.81 -19.72 2.67
N ASP A 591 -33.98 -20.65 1.70
CA ASP A 591 -34.89 -21.79 1.81
C ASP A 591 -34.41 -22.80 2.87
N LYS A 592 -33.12 -23.08 2.93
CA LYS A 592 -32.57 -24.14 3.79
C LYS A 592 -32.27 -23.66 5.22
N TYR A 593 -31.80 -22.44 5.39
CA TYR A 593 -31.31 -21.92 6.67
C TYR A 593 -31.99 -20.64 7.15
N GLY A 594 -32.84 -20.03 6.32
CA GLY A 594 -33.51 -18.79 6.65
C GLY A 594 -32.57 -17.59 6.76
N LEU A 595 -31.43 -17.65 6.06
CA LEU A 595 -30.39 -16.61 6.10
C LEU A 595 -30.46 -15.70 4.87
N TYR A 596 -30.17 -14.42 5.10
CA TYR A 596 -30.18 -13.41 4.05
C TYR A 596 -28.79 -13.25 3.44
N THR A 597 -28.78 -12.96 2.13
CA THR A 597 -27.58 -12.72 1.31
C THR A 597 -27.62 -11.32 0.74
N ALA A 598 -26.45 -10.68 0.65
CA ALA A 598 -26.27 -9.45 -0.12
C ALA A 598 -25.26 -9.67 -1.23
N GLN A 599 -25.47 -8.94 -2.33
CA GLN A 599 -24.53 -8.86 -3.44
C GLN A 599 -24.11 -7.41 -3.63
N ILE A 600 -22.80 -7.18 -3.78
CA ILE A 600 -22.22 -5.87 -4.05
C ILE A 600 -21.25 -6.03 -5.23
N SER A 601 -21.62 -5.54 -6.40
CA SER A 601 -20.79 -5.62 -7.61
C SER A 601 -20.87 -4.28 -8.37
N GLY A 602 -19.73 -3.69 -8.63
CA GLY A 602 -19.65 -2.39 -9.30
C GLY A 602 -20.28 -1.26 -8.48
N THR A 603 -20.58 -0.17 -9.13
CA THR A 603 -21.11 1.04 -8.48
C THR A 603 -22.63 1.02 -8.32
N LYS A 604 -23.32 0.14 -9.04
CA LYS A 604 -24.79 0.08 -9.07
C LYS A 604 -25.37 -1.33 -8.88
N GLY A 605 -24.52 -2.33 -8.79
CA GLY A 605 -24.94 -3.73 -8.67
C GLY A 605 -25.17 -4.15 -7.23
N PHE A 606 -26.23 -3.62 -6.58
CA PHE A 606 -26.58 -3.93 -5.18
C PHE A 606 -27.87 -4.74 -5.14
N ALA A 607 -27.85 -5.88 -4.46
CA ALA A 607 -29.03 -6.74 -4.30
C ALA A 607 -28.99 -7.43 -2.93
N THR A 608 -30.18 -7.78 -2.41
CA THR A 608 -30.30 -8.53 -1.16
C THR A 608 -31.63 -9.25 -1.10
N THR A 609 -31.64 -10.39 -0.43
CA THR A 609 -32.88 -11.13 -0.10
C THR A 609 -33.55 -10.54 1.15
N LEU A 610 -32.85 -9.70 1.92
CA LEU A 610 -33.42 -9.01 3.08
C LEU A 610 -34.43 -7.95 2.62
N GLU A 611 -35.64 -7.97 3.18
CA GLU A 611 -36.64 -6.97 2.91
C GLU A 611 -36.29 -5.67 3.65
N THR A 612 -35.71 -4.73 2.92
CA THR A 612 -35.31 -3.43 3.46
C THR A 612 -35.49 -2.33 2.41
N LYS A 613 -35.74 -1.14 2.86
CA LYS A 613 -35.78 0.07 2.01
C LYS A 613 -34.36 0.58 1.74
N ASN A 614 -33.41 0.19 2.59
CA ASN A 614 -32.02 0.68 2.55
C ASN A 614 -31.15 -0.35 1.80
N LYS A 615 -30.97 -0.15 0.51
CA LYS A 615 -30.20 -1.05 -0.37
C LYS A 615 -28.92 -0.40 -0.91
N ASP A 616 -28.48 0.68 -0.28
CA ASP A 616 -27.20 1.31 -0.63
C ASP A 616 -26.03 0.52 -0.03
N LEU A 617 -24.82 0.78 -0.53
CA LEU A 617 -23.60 0.10 -0.13
C LEU A 617 -23.43 0.05 1.39
N ASN A 618 -23.47 1.22 2.04
CA ASN A 618 -23.20 1.31 3.47
C ASN A 618 -24.25 0.56 4.31
N SER A 619 -25.52 0.62 3.90
CA SER A 619 -26.61 -0.07 4.59
C SER A 619 -26.44 -1.59 4.51
N LEU A 620 -26.16 -2.12 3.34
CA LEU A 620 -25.93 -3.57 3.15
C LEU A 620 -24.74 -4.06 3.96
N LEU A 621 -23.63 -3.28 3.96
CA LEU A 621 -22.45 -3.62 4.75
C LEU A 621 -22.74 -3.52 6.25
N THR A 622 -23.59 -2.60 6.68
CA THR A 622 -24.01 -2.45 8.07
C THR A 622 -24.84 -3.65 8.53
N TYR A 623 -25.78 -4.12 7.72
CA TYR A 623 -26.56 -5.33 8.01
C TYR A 623 -25.68 -6.59 8.04
N PHE A 624 -24.65 -6.62 7.20
CA PHE A 624 -23.69 -7.74 7.15
C PHE A 624 -22.74 -7.74 8.35
N SER A 625 -22.27 -6.58 8.76
CA SER A 625 -21.28 -6.43 9.82
C SER A 625 -21.81 -5.47 10.90
N PRO A 626 -22.90 -5.85 11.59
CA PRO A 626 -23.66 -4.94 12.45
C PRO A 626 -22.88 -4.42 13.66
N LYS A 627 -21.98 -5.21 14.22
CA LYS A 627 -21.20 -4.82 15.39
C LYS A 627 -20.10 -3.83 15.01
N SER A 628 -19.30 -4.18 13.98
CA SER A 628 -18.19 -3.35 13.55
C SER A 628 -18.62 -2.08 12.81
N LYS A 629 -19.87 -2.03 12.31
CA LYS A 629 -20.42 -0.84 11.62
C LYS A 629 -21.49 -0.10 12.43
N SER A 630 -21.63 -0.45 13.71
CA SER A 630 -22.54 0.24 14.65
C SER A 630 -23.98 0.32 14.12
N ARG A 631 -24.56 -0.82 13.69
CA ARG A 631 -25.94 -0.88 13.20
C ARG A 631 -26.93 -0.26 14.20
N ASP A 632 -26.74 -0.53 15.48
CA ASP A 632 -27.66 -0.05 16.55
C ASP A 632 -27.72 1.47 16.63
N VAL A 633 -26.65 2.15 16.19
CA VAL A 633 -26.59 3.61 16.11
C VAL A 633 -27.22 4.12 14.80
N LEU A 634 -26.91 3.45 13.68
CA LEU A 634 -27.37 3.87 12.33
C LEU A 634 -28.85 3.51 12.09
N PHE A 635 -29.29 2.36 12.60
CA PHE A 635 -30.66 1.84 12.45
C PHE A 635 -31.23 1.41 13.80
N PRO A 636 -31.56 2.38 14.68
CA PRO A 636 -32.05 2.04 16.03
C PRO A 636 -33.30 1.15 16.00
N GLY A 637 -33.25 0.05 16.72
CA GLY A 637 -34.36 -0.91 16.81
C GLY A 637 -34.47 -1.91 15.67
N ASP A 638 -33.59 -1.83 14.66
CA ASP A 638 -33.55 -2.80 13.55
C ASP A 638 -32.53 -3.91 13.89
N GLU A 639 -33.01 -5.13 14.08
CA GLU A 639 -32.19 -6.30 14.42
C GLU A 639 -31.88 -7.19 13.18
N SER A 640 -32.24 -6.74 12.00
CA SER A 640 -32.00 -7.47 10.75
C SER A 640 -30.51 -7.70 10.53
N GLU A 641 -30.16 -8.88 10.04
CA GLU A 641 -28.78 -9.24 9.69
C GLU A 641 -28.70 -9.96 8.35
N ILE A 642 -27.60 -9.68 7.65
CA ILE A 642 -27.19 -10.41 6.46
C ILE A 642 -26.00 -11.29 6.87
N ASP A 643 -26.02 -12.57 6.53
CA ASP A 643 -24.97 -13.51 6.90
C ASP A 643 -24.04 -13.88 5.76
N LEU A 644 -24.48 -13.78 4.51
CA LEU A 644 -23.65 -14.04 3.34
C LEU A 644 -23.50 -12.78 2.52
N LEU A 645 -22.25 -12.46 2.15
CA LEU A 645 -21.94 -11.32 1.30
C LEU A 645 -21.16 -11.84 0.08
N ILE A 646 -21.67 -11.56 -1.11
CA ILE A 646 -21.04 -11.90 -2.39
C ILE A 646 -20.61 -10.57 -3.03
N ALA A 647 -19.33 -10.40 -3.26
CA ALA A 647 -18.80 -9.09 -3.65
C ALA A 647 -17.67 -9.17 -4.67
N THR A 648 -17.55 -8.10 -5.45
CA THR A 648 -16.33 -7.83 -6.24
C THR A 648 -15.35 -6.99 -5.41
N ASP A 649 -14.19 -6.72 -5.98
CA ASP A 649 -13.13 -5.92 -5.36
C ASP A 649 -13.54 -4.44 -5.16
N VAL A 650 -14.75 -4.06 -5.53
CA VAL A 650 -15.32 -2.74 -5.24
C VAL A 650 -15.36 -2.46 -3.73
N ILE A 651 -15.42 -3.51 -2.91
CA ILE A 651 -15.30 -3.36 -1.45
C ILE A 651 -13.81 -3.25 -1.11
N SER A 652 -13.30 -2.05 -1.15
CA SER A 652 -11.87 -1.77 -1.00
C SER A 652 -11.41 -1.66 0.47
N GLU A 653 -10.17 -1.37 0.67
CA GLU A 653 -9.57 -1.09 1.98
C GLU A 653 -10.38 -0.04 2.76
N GLY A 654 -10.38 -0.15 4.07
CA GLY A 654 -11.09 0.75 4.96
C GLY A 654 -12.46 0.25 5.40
N GLN A 655 -13.07 -0.69 4.66
CA GLN A 655 -14.35 -1.27 5.08
C GLN A 655 -14.14 -2.29 6.20
N ASN A 656 -14.85 -2.08 7.32
CA ASN A 656 -14.83 -2.99 8.46
C ASN A 656 -15.85 -4.08 8.26
N LEU A 657 -15.40 -5.30 7.97
CA LEU A 657 -16.25 -6.49 7.82
C LEU A 657 -15.79 -7.60 8.77
N GLN A 658 -15.22 -7.21 9.88
CA GLN A 658 -14.59 -8.12 10.85
C GLN A 658 -15.59 -8.90 11.71
N ASP A 659 -16.89 -8.65 11.54
CA ASP A 659 -17.90 -9.55 12.11
C ASP A 659 -17.88 -10.91 11.42
N ALA A 660 -17.48 -10.97 10.15
CA ALA A 660 -17.26 -12.23 9.41
C ALA A 660 -15.94 -12.89 9.84
N ASP A 661 -15.93 -14.20 9.85
CA ASP A 661 -14.75 -15.01 10.22
C ASP A 661 -14.25 -15.90 9.08
N MET A 662 -14.93 -15.94 7.94
CA MET A 662 -14.51 -16.73 6.78
C MET A 662 -14.60 -15.87 5.52
N MET A 663 -13.56 -15.94 4.70
CA MET A 663 -13.49 -15.25 3.41
C MET A 663 -13.09 -16.23 2.33
N VAL A 664 -13.87 -16.28 1.26
CA VAL A 664 -13.66 -17.18 0.12
C VAL A 664 -13.22 -16.37 -1.09
N ASN A 665 -12.07 -16.69 -1.65
CA ASN A 665 -11.68 -16.27 -2.99
C ASN A 665 -12.25 -17.29 -3.97
N TYR A 666 -13.37 -16.98 -4.60
CA TYR A 666 -13.98 -17.86 -5.58
C TYR A 666 -13.15 -17.96 -6.86
N ASP A 667 -12.38 -16.90 -7.13
CA ASP A 667 -11.31 -16.92 -8.14
C ASP A 667 -10.04 -16.29 -7.54
N ILE A 668 -8.90 -16.81 -7.96
CA ILE A 668 -7.60 -16.32 -7.52
C ILE A 668 -7.20 -15.20 -8.46
N HIS A 669 -7.02 -14.02 -7.90
CA HIS A 669 -6.52 -12.88 -8.67
C HIS A 669 -5.06 -13.13 -9.06
N TRP A 670 -4.72 -12.83 -10.31
CA TRP A 670 -3.35 -13.01 -10.81
C TRP A 670 -2.34 -12.08 -10.12
N ASN A 671 -2.84 -11.00 -9.50
CA ASN A 671 -2.03 -10.17 -8.60
C ASN A 671 -2.27 -10.66 -7.17
N PRO A 672 -1.28 -11.29 -6.53
CA PRO A 672 -1.45 -11.84 -5.17
C PRO A 672 -1.77 -10.78 -4.10
N VAL A 673 -1.38 -9.53 -4.34
CA VAL A 673 -1.70 -8.38 -3.46
C VAL A 673 -3.23 -8.29 -3.24
N ARG A 674 -4.02 -8.56 -4.27
CA ARG A 674 -5.50 -8.51 -4.20
C ARG A 674 -6.06 -9.53 -3.20
N ILE A 675 -5.45 -10.72 -3.14
CA ILE A 675 -5.88 -11.76 -2.19
C ILE A 675 -5.67 -11.28 -0.75
N VAL A 676 -4.52 -10.68 -0.48
CA VAL A 676 -4.19 -10.13 0.85
C VAL A 676 -5.12 -8.95 1.17
N GLN A 677 -5.37 -8.07 0.21
CA GLN A 677 -6.29 -6.93 0.38
C GLN A 677 -7.72 -7.40 0.68
N ARG A 678 -8.22 -8.42 -0.03
CA ARG A 678 -9.54 -9.01 0.24
C ARG A 678 -9.61 -9.55 1.67
N PHE A 679 -8.60 -10.33 2.09
CA PHE A 679 -8.57 -10.93 3.42
C PHE A 679 -8.47 -9.87 4.52
N GLY A 680 -7.84 -8.76 4.25
CA GLY A 680 -7.74 -7.61 5.16
C GLY A 680 -9.09 -6.97 5.53
N ARG A 681 -10.19 -7.35 4.88
CA ARG A 681 -11.55 -6.92 5.26
C ARG A 681 -12.01 -7.60 6.54
N VAL A 682 -11.57 -8.84 6.73
CA VAL A 682 -11.94 -9.72 7.85
C VAL A 682 -10.83 -9.71 8.89
N ASP A 683 -9.59 -9.75 8.45
CA ASP A 683 -8.38 -9.84 9.28
C ASP A 683 -7.98 -8.43 9.77
N ARG A 684 -8.67 -7.98 10.81
CA ARG A 684 -8.50 -6.62 11.32
C ARG A 684 -8.33 -6.61 12.83
N ILE A 685 -7.64 -5.59 13.29
CA ILE A 685 -7.48 -5.31 14.71
C ILE A 685 -8.85 -5.03 15.35
N GLY A 686 -9.07 -5.51 16.56
CA GLY A 686 -10.32 -5.32 17.29
C GLY A 686 -11.44 -6.29 16.89
N SER A 687 -11.13 -7.34 16.13
CA SER A 687 -12.09 -8.39 15.80
C SER A 687 -12.54 -9.14 17.06
N ARG A 688 -13.82 -9.47 17.13
CA ARG A 688 -14.38 -10.30 18.21
C ARG A 688 -14.23 -11.79 17.91
N ASN A 689 -13.83 -12.15 16.70
CA ASN A 689 -13.59 -13.54 16.30
C ASN A 689 -12.24 -14.00 16.82
N LYS A 690 -12.21 -15.18 17.45
CA LYS A 690 -10.96 -15.79 17.92
C LYS A 690 -10.15 -16.33 16.75
N TYR A 691 -10.83 -16.90 15.75
CA TYR A 691 -10.23 -17.52 14.56
C TYR A 691 -10.81 -16.91 13.29
N ILE A 692 -9.98 -16.83 12.25
CA ILE A 692 -10.45 -16.47 10.90
C ILE A 692 -9.88 -17.45 9.88
N GLN A 693 -10.63 -17.68 8.79
CA GLN A 693 -10.32 -18.68 7.78
C GLN A 693 -10.35 -18.08 6.38
N LEU A 694 -9.24 -18.26 5.67
CA LEU A 694 -9.14 -17.96 4.24
C LEU A 694 -9.41 -19.23 3.45
N VAL A 695 -10.25 -19.15 2.41
CA VAL A 695 -10.56 -20.25 1.50
C VAL A 695 -10.25 -19.81 0.07
N ASN A 696 -9.51 -20.63 -0.66
CA ASN A 696 -9.11 -20.33 -2.04
C ASN A 696 -9.58 -21.42 -2.99
N PHE A 697 -10.23 -21.01 -4.09
CA PHE A 697 -10.57 -21.89 -5.21
C PHE A 697 -9.55 -21.68 -6.33
N TRP A 698 -8.76 -22.70 -6.60
CA TRP A 698 -7.75 -22.71 -7.65
C TRP A 698 -8.29 -23.42 -8.89
N PRO A 699 -7.88 -23.03 -10.10
CA PRO A 699 -8.19 -23.85 -11.27
C PRO A 699 -7.48 -25.20 -11.16
N ASN A 700 -8.12 -26.27 -11.65
CA ASN A 700 -7.54 -27.62 -11.60
C ASN A 700 -6.47 -27.78 -12.68
N LEU A 701 -5.34 -27.13 -12.43
CA LEU A 701 -4.12 -27.17 -13.25
C LEU A 701 -2.93 -27.06 -12.32
N GLU A 702 -1.84 -27.69 -12.69
CA GLU A 702 -0.58 -27.43 -11.98
C GLU A 702 -0.23 -25.96 -12.16
N LEU A 703 0.24 -25.33 -11.10
CA LEU A 703 0.55 -23.89 -11.10
C LEU A 703 1.55 -23.52 -12.22
N ASP A 704 2.50 -24.41 -12.51
CA ASP A 704 3.46 -24.21 -13.59
C ASP A 704 2.78 -24.21 -14.97
N GLU A 705 1.87 -25.16 -15.23
CA GLU A 705 1.09 -25.22 -16.47
C GLU A 705 0.25 -23.95 -16.66
N TYR A 706 -0.32 -23.46 -15.56
CA TYR A 706 -1.14 -22.24 -15.54
C TYR A 706 -0.33 -21.00 -15.92
N ILE A 707 0.82 -20.83 -15.28
CA ILE A 707 1.71 -19.68 -15.53
C ILE A 707 2.32 -19.76 -16.94
N ASP A 708 2.70 -20.98 -17.37
CA ASP A 708 3.24 -21.19 -18.72
C ASP A 708 2.21 -20.90 -19.81
N LEU A 709 0.96 -21.24 -19.59
CA LEU A 709 -0.13 -20.91 -20.52
C LEU A 709 -0.33 -19.42 -20.63
N LYS A 710 -0.33 -18.72 -19.52
CA LYS A 710 -0.41 -17.25 -19.49
C LYS A 710 0.76 -16.64 -20.25
N SER A 711 1.98 -17.07 -19.96
CA SER A 711 3.21 -16.59 -20.61
C SER A 711 3.18 -16.84 -22.12
N ARG A 712 2.71 -17.99 -22.54
CA ARG A 712 2.61 -18.35 -23.98
C ARG A 712 1.62 -17.45 -24.70
N VAL A 713 0.45 -17.18 -24.10
CA VAL A 713 -0.55 -16.27 -24.68
C VAL A 713 0.06 -14.87 -24.83
N GLU A 714 0.72 -14.39 -23.78
CA GLU A 714 1.37 -13.08 -23.79
C GLU A 714 2.50 -13.00 -24.83
N SER A 715 3.31 -14.05 -24.95
CA SER A 715 4.43 -14.13 -25.93
C SER A 715 3.95 -14.16 -27.37
N ARG A 716 2.94 -14.97 -27.68
CA ARG A 716 2.38 -15.08 -29.04
C ARG A 716 1.84 -13.73 -29.52
N MET A 717 1.26 -12.96 -28.62
CA MET A 717 0.73 -11.65 -28.97
C MET A 717 1.83 -10.63 -29.24
N LYS A 718 2.96 -10.74 -28.53
CA LYS A 718 4.15 -9.91 -28.82
C LYS A 718 4.74 -10.23 -30.19
N ILE A 719 4.82 -11.50 -30.54
CA ILE A 719 5.33 -11.94 -31.84
C ILE A 719 4.46 -11.39 -32.99
N SER A 720 3.15 -11.37 -32.83
CA SER A 720 2.24 -10.83 -33.85
C SER A 720 2.38 -9.31 -34.05
N VAL A 721 2.84 -8.59 -33.02
CA VAL A 721 3.14 -7.15 -33.09
C VAL A 721 4.53 -6.92 -33.71
N LEU A 722 5.47 -7.83 -33.47
CA LEU A 722 6.87 -7.69 -33.86
C LEU A 722 7.19 -8.20 -35.29
N THR A 723 6.32 -9.03 -35.90
CA THR A 723 6.53 -9.51 -37.25
C THR A 723 6.39 -8.44 -38.34
N SER A 724 6.01 -7.22 -37.96
CA SER A 724 6.12 -6.08 -38.88
C SER A 724 7.49 -5.39 -38.82
N THR A 725 8.35 -5.74 -37.86
CA THR A 725 9.73 -5.28 -37.78
C THR A 725 10.58 -6.43 -37.22
N ALA A 726 11.48 -6.92 -38.05
CA ALA A 726 12.27 -8.11 -37.79
C ALA A 726 13.23 -7.97 -36.58
N ASP A 727 12.85 -8.54 -35.45
CA ASP A 727 13.83 -8.97 -34.44
C ASP A 727 13.19 -10.01 -33.51
N ASP A 728 13.82 -11.17 -33.44
CA ASP A 728 13.46 -12.27 -32.56
C ASP A 728 13.79 -11.90 -31.13
N ASN A 729 12.79 -11.52 -30.35
CA ASN A 729 13.01 -11.24 -28.94
C ASN A 729 12.29 -12.22 -28.01
N VAL A 730 13.08 -12.96 -27.32
CA VAL A 730 12.79 -13.72 -26.12
C VAL A 730 12.20 -12.77 -25.04
N LEU A 731 11.35 -13.25 -24.19
CA LEU A 731 10.84 -12.53 -23.01
C LEU A 731 11.99 -11.78 -22.31
N SER A 732 11.77 -10.54 -21.97
CA SER A 732 12.78 -9.76 -21.24
C SER A 732 13.07 -10.42 -19.89
N SER A 733 14.30 -10.25 -19.41
CA SER A 733 14.69 -10.77 -18.08
C SER A 733 13.76 -10.25 -16.96
N GLU A 734 13.29 -9.01 -17.09
CA GLU A 734 12.35 -8.40 -16.15
C GLU A 734 11.00 -9.13 -16.10
N GLU A 735 10.49 -9.56 -17.24
CA GLU A 735 9.19 -10.28 -17.33
C GLU A 735 9.30 -11.70 -16.75
N ILE A 736 10.43 -12.35 -16.94
CA ILE A 736 10.70 -13.69 -16.39
C ILE A 736 10.77 -13.59 -14.85
N GLU A 737 11.45 -12.58 -14.33
CA GLU A 737 11.58 -12.34 -12.89
C GLU A 737 10.23 -12.03 -12.25
N ASP A 738 9.39 -11.22 -12.92
CA ASP A 738 8.04 -10.87 -12.42
C ASP A 738 7.13 -12.11 -12.34
N ASN A 739 7.17 -12.97 -13.34
CA ASN A 739 6.40 -14.21 -13.36
C ASN A 739 6.86 -15.20 -12.28
N ASN A 740 8.17 -15.34 -12.09
CA ASN A 740 8.74 -16.20 -11.03
C ASN A 740 8.37 -15.67 -9.63
N TYR A 741 8.41 -14.36 -9.46
CA TYR A 741 7.99 -13.70 -8.22
C TYR A 741 6.53 -14.01 -7.91
N ARG A 742 5.62 -13.80 -8.88
CA ARG A 742 4.19 -14.08 -8.72
C ARG A 742 3.92 -15.53 -8.38
N ARG A 743 4.65 -16.47 -9.04
CA ARG A 743 4.57 -17.92 -8.77
C ARG A 743 4.87 -18.21 -7.30
N LYS A 744 6.00 -17.73 -6.79
CA LYS A 744 6.42 -17.94 -5.39
C LYS A 744 5.38 -17.40 -4.41
N GLN A 745 4.83 -16.22 -4.67
CA GLN A 745 3.85 -15.60 -3.79
C GLN A 745 2.53 -16.37 -3.78
N LEU A 746 2.08 -16.85 -4.94
CA LEU A 746 0.87 -17.66 -5.04
C LEU A 746 1.05 -19.02 -4.33
N GLU A 747 2.24 -19.63 -4.45
CA GLU A 747 2.59 -20.87 -3.73
C GLU A 747 2.53 -20.65 -2.22
N ARG A 748 3.09 -19.55 -1.73
CA ARG A 748 3.05 -19.22 -0.30
C ARG A 748 1.60 -19.04 0.18
N LEU A 749 0.77 -18.35 -0.60
CA LEU A 749 -0.64 -18.10 -0.24
C LEU A 749 -1.49 -19.38 -0.18
N ARG A 750 -1.03 -20.48 -0.80
CA ARG A 750 -1.67 -21.79 -0.64
C ARG A 750 -1.46 -22.35 0.76
N ASP A 751 -0.28 -22.12 1.33
CA ASP A 751 0.14 -22.75 2.59
C ASP A 751 -0.10 -21.88 3.81
N GLU A 752 -0.07 -20.55 3.65
CA GLU A 752 -0.18 -19.61 4.78
C GLU A 752 -0.85 -18.30 4.36
N VAL A 753 -1.36 -17.57 5.32
CA VAL A 753 -1.81 -16.20 5.10
C VAL A 753 -0.61 -15.28 5.33
N VAL A 754 -0.26 -14.53 4.30
CA VAL A 754 0.94 -13.69 4.26
C VAL A 754 0.50 -12.22 4.29
N ASP A 755 1.21 -11.39 5.03
CA ASP A 755 1.03 -9.92 4.99
C ASP A 755 1.76 -9.35 3.76
N LEU A 756 1.33 -8.18 3.28
CA LEU A 756 1.94 -7.54 2.12
C LEU A 756 3.43 -7.27 2.31
N GLU A 757 3.84 -6.96 3.54
CA GLU A 757 5.24 -6.72 3.89
C GLU A 757 6.09 -7.98 3.71
N GLU A 758 5.50 -9.15 3.92
CA GLU A 758 6.17 -10.45 3.81
C GLU A 758 6.16 -11.00 2.39
N MET A 759 5.34 -10.45 1.51
CA MET A 759 5.21 -10.91 0.12
C MET A 759 6.38 -10.48 -0.76
N ASN A 760 7.05 -9.39 -0.38
CA ASN A 760 8.13 -8.86 -1.20
C ASN A 760 9.44 -9.59 -0.91
N ASP A 761 9.99 -10.26 -1.91
CA ASP A 761 11.43 -10.61 -1.94
C ASP A 761 12.26 -9.33 -2.12
N GLY A 762 11.60 -8.23 -2.39
CA GLY A 762 12.15 -6.87 -2.40
C GLY A 762 12.02 -6.21 -1.03
N ILE A 763 12.40 -4.97 -0.96
CA ILE A 763 12.49 -4.19 0.27
C ILE A 763 11.28 -3.27 0.40
N SER A 764 10.62 -3.29 1.55
CA SER A 764 9.52 -2.38 1.87
C SER A 764 10.06 -1.11 2.55
N ILE A 765 9.24 -0.06 2.59
CA ILE A 765 9.54 1.15 3.38
C ILE A 765 9.74 0.78 4.86
N MET A 766 9.02 -0.21 5.35
CA MET A 766 9.13 -0.68 6.74
C MET A 766 10.51 -1.25 7.05
N ASP A 767 11.12 -1.95 6.08
CA ASP A 767 12.47 -2.50 6.23
C ASP A 767 13.53 -1.40 6.25
N LEU A 768 13.26 -0.31 5.55
CA LEU A 768 14.18 0.82 5.45
C LEU A 768 14.13 1.74 6.66
N GLY A 769 13.02 1.74 7.42
CA GLY A 769 12.80 2.64 8.55
C GLY A 769 13.24 2.05 9.89
N LEU A 770 13.26 2.92 10.89
CA LEU A 770 13.56 2.60 12.29
C LEU A 770 12.36 2.85 13.20
N GLU A 771 11.17 2.72 12.63
CA GLU A 771 9.89 3.04 13.30
C GLU A 771 9.66 2.20 14.56
N ASP A 772 10.08 0.92 14.54
CA ASP A 772 9.98 0.01 15.70
C ASP A 772 10.60 0.61 16.94
N TYR A 773 11.84 1.12 16.78
CA TYR A 773 12.63 1.65 17.90
C TYR A 773 12.07 2.96 18.41
N ARG A 774 11.52 3.78 17.52
CA ARG A 774 10.86 5.04 17.87
C ARG A 774 9.59 4.79 18.68
N MET A 775 8.77 3.82 18.25
CA MET A 775 7.55 3.42 18.96
C MET A 775 7.87 2.81 20.32
N ASP A 776 8.90 1.97 20.39
CA ASP A 776 9.39 1.35 21.63
C ASP A 776 9.81 2.45 22.63
N LEU A 777 10.55 3.43 22.16
CA LEU A 777 10.98 4.58 22.98
C LEU A 777 9.78 5.40 23.49
N LEU A 778 8.82 5.70 22.62
CA LEU A 778 7.63 6.48 23.01
C LEU A 778 6.86 5.80 24.16
N LYS A 779 6.66 4.50 24.04
CA LYS A 779 5.98 3.72 25.08
C LYS A 779 6.73 3.78 26.42
N TYR A 780 8.04 3.63 26.38
CA TYR A 780 8.88 3.67 27.59
C TYR A 780 8.88 5.06 28.24
N LEU A 781 8.87 6.13 27.43
CA LEU A 781 8.85 7.53 27.91
C LEU A 781 7.59 7.87 28.70
N GLU A 782 6.45 7.25 28.37
CA GLU A 782 5.20 7.48 29.12
C GLU A 782 5.36 7.11 30.60
N GLU A 783 6.16 6.08 30.88
CA GLU A 783 6.40 5.60 32.26
C GLU A 783 7.67 6.21 32.86
N HIS A 784 8.58 6.72 32.01
CA HIS A 784 9.94 7.16 32.42
C HIS A 784 10.29 8.54 31.82
N PRO A 785 9.58 9.60 32.20
CA PRO A 785 9.87 10.97 31.68
C PRO A 785 11.25 11.49 32.08
N GLU A 786 11.88 10.90 33.11
CA GLU A 786 13.22 11.27 33.57
C GLU A 786 14.32 11.05 32.51
N LEU A 787 14.04 10.28 31.44
CA LEU A 787 15.02 10.04 30.35
C LEU A 787 15.50 11.35 29.70
N GLU A 788 14.67 12.37 29.70
CA GLU A 788 15.01 13.67 29.09
C GLU A 788 16.18 14.38 29.80
N ARG A 789 16.43 14.04 31.05
CA ARG A 789 17.39 14.73 31.90
C ARG A 789 18.62 13.90 32.26
N VAL A 790 18.76 12.72 31.65
CA VAL A 790 19.82 11.78 32.00
C VAL A 790 21.17 12.27 31.46
N PRO A 791 22.24 12.28 32.29
CA PRO A 791 23.55 12.70 31.81
C PRO A 791 24.20 11.67 30.87
N LYS A 792 25.20 12.09 30.10
CA LYS A 792 25.99 11.23 29.22
C LYS A 792 27.03 10.42 30.04
N GLY A 793 27.49 9.34 29.44
CA GLY A 793 28.55 8.52 30.03
C GLY A 793 28.10 7.41 30.98
N LEU A 794 26.81 7.09 30.92
CA LEU A 794 26.24 6.00 31.72
C LEU A 794 26.57 4.64 31.11
N GLN A 795 26.57 3.60 31.97
CA GLN A 795 26.91 2.23 31.55
C GLN A 795 26.02 1.21 32.26
N ALA A 796 25.89 0.04 31.66
CA ALA A 796 25.26 -1.11 32.28
C ALA A 796 26.01 -2.39 31.90
N ILE A 797 25.86 -3.40 32.71
CA ILE A 797 26.54 -4.70 32.54
C ILE A 797 25.46 -5.74 32.18
N LEU A 798 25.76 -6.54 31.18
CA LEU A 798 24.92 -7.65 30.72
C LEU A 798 25.67 -8.96 30.82
N PRO A 799 25.02 -10.05 31.23
CA PRO A 799 25.64 -11.37 31.13
C PRO A 799 25.69 -11.80 29.65
N ALA A 800 26.87 -12.19 29.18
CA ALA A 800 26.98 -12.75 27.84
C ALA A 800 26.31 -14.13 27.80
N SER A 801 25.43 -14.34 26.84
CA SER A 801 24.86 -15.67 26.61
C SER A 801 25.77 -16.47 25.69
N ASN A 802 25.45 -17.74 25.46
CA ASN A 802 26.25 -18.62 24.59
C ASN A 802 26.30 -18.15 23.13
N LYS A 803 25.50 -17.16 22.77
CA LYS A 803 25.41 -16.63 21.40
C LYS A 803 26.18 -15.31 21.22
N GLU A 804 26.51 -14.62 22.31
CA GLU A 804 27.18 -13.32 22.24
C GLU A 804 28.66 -13.48 22.64
N SER A 805 29.52 -12.77 21.92
CA SER A 805 30.92 -12.67 22.26
C SER A 805 31.11 -11.68 23.41
N GLU A 806 32.03 -11.98 24.32
CA GLU A 806 32.41 -11.03 25.37
C GLU A 806 33.00 -9.77 24.74
N GLY A 807 32.53 -8.60 25.16
CA GLY A 807 32.98 -7.35 24.57
C GLY A 807 32.31 -6.13 25.19
N VAL A 808 32.51 -5.00 24.54
CA VAL A 808 31.93 -3.71 24.95
C VAL A 808 31.18 -3.08 23.76
N ILE A 809 30.00 -2.54 24.04
CA ILE A 809 29.23 -1.78 23.04
C ILE A 809 29.32 -0.30 23.41
N PHE A 810 29.89 0.49 22.53
CA PHE A 810 30.04 1.94 22.70
C PHE A 810 29.00 2.67 21.83
N VAL A 811 28.35 3.67 22.42
CA VAL A 811 27.49 4.59 21.69
C VAL A 811 28.17 5.96 21.71
N LEU A 812 28.66 6.39 20.54
CA LEU A 812 29.48 7.59 20.39
C LEU A 812 28.77 8.60 19.48
N LYS A 813 28.87 9.88 19.80
CA LYS A 813 28.36 10.97 18.94
C LYS A 813 29.53 11.70 18.29
N ASN A 814 29.53 11.78 16.96
CA ASN A 814 30.53 12.54 16.22
C ASN A 814 30.27 14.03 16.41
N LYS A 815 31.28 14.75 16.91
CA LYS A 815 31.22 16.19 17.15
C LYS A 815 31.60 17.03 15.92
N GLU A 816 32.30 16.43 14.94
CA GLU A 816 32.74 17.12 13.74
C GLU A 816 31.78 16.89 12.59
N GLN A 817 31.37 17.95 11.92
CA GLN A 817 30.65 17.84 10.65
C GLN A 817 31.67 17.51 9.56
N LEU A 818 31.81 16.25 9.23
CA LEU A 818 32.67 15.80 8.13
C LEU A 818 32.04 16.24 6.81
N LYS A 819 32.60 17.31 6.24
CA LYS A 819 32.21 17.78 4.92
C LYS A 819 32.78 16.82 3.85
N GLY A 820 31.93 16.24 3.05
CA GLY A 820 32.32 15.69 1.75
C GLY A 820 32.51 14.18 1.57
N LYS A 821 32.05 13.31 2.48
CA LYS A 821 32.07 11.87 2.23
C LYS A 821 30.66 11.27 2.47
N ASN A 822 30.26 10.39 1.58
CA ASN A 822 29.02 9.61 1.72
C ASN A 822 29.04 8.87 3.07
N ASN A 823 28.00 9.05 3.85
CA ASN A 823 27.87 8.44 5.15
C ASN A 823 26.82 7.32 5.09
N GLN A 824 27.31 6.10 5.19
CA GLN A 824 26.45 4.90 5.11
C GLN A 824 25.83 4.51 6.45
N ASN A 825 26.04 5.33 7.48
CA ASN A 825 25.49 5.08 8.82
C ASN A 825 24.11 5.72 8.97
N GLN A 826 23.07 4.91 9.06
CA GLN A 826 21.67 5.34 9.21
C GLN A 826 21.45 6.14 10.52
N LEU A 827 22.29 5.93 11.53
CA LEU A 827 22.19 6.59 12.84
C LEU A 827 23.04 7.86 12.96
N HIS A 828 23.65 8.32 11.86
CA HIS A 828 24.49 9.54 11.90
C HIS A 828 23.75 10.67 12.66
N PRO A 829 24.39 11.46 13.55
CA PRO A 829 25.84 11.47 13.87
C PRO A 829 26.30 10.46 14.95
N TYR A 830 25.48 9.50 15.29
CA TYR A 830 25.82 8.50 16.30
C TYR A 830 26.43 7.25 15.65
N TYR A 831 27.40 6.67 16.36
CA TYR A 831 28.11 5.45 15.96
C TYR A 831 28.00 4.44 17.08
N ILE A 832 27.48 3.26 16.79
CA ILE A 832 27.40 2.16 17.73
C ILE A 832 28.47 1.14 17.32
N LEU A 833 29.40 0.86 18.23
CA LEU A 833 30.54 -0.03 18.00
C LEU A 833 30.45 -1.21 18.97
N TYR A 834 30.39 -2.42 18.46
CA TYR A 834 30.49 -3.64 19.29
C TYR A 834 31.87 -4.24 19.08
N ILE A 835 32.71 -4.18 20.12
CA ILE A 835 34.11 -4.55 20.07
C ILE A 835 34.34 -5.69 21.06
N ASN A 836 34.98 -6.77 20.60
CA ASN A 836 35.32 -7.90 21.47
C ASN A 836 36.56 -7.59 22.34
N LYS A 837 36.92 -8.48 23.27
CA LYS A 837 38.06 -8.32 24.19
C LYS A 837 39.41 -8.24 23.48
N ASN A 838 39.51 -8.64 22.22
CA ASN A 838 40.74 -8.56 21.42
C ASN A 838 40.83 -7.23 20.62
N GLY A 839 39.84 -6.37 20.73
CA GLY A 839 39.79 -5.12 19.99
C GLY A 839 39.21 -5.24 18.58
N GLU A 840 38.65 -6.40 18.23
CA GLU A 840 38.05 -6.62 16.91
C GLU A 840 36.60 -6.12 16.87
N LEU A 841 36.24 -5.44 15.78
CA LEU A 841 34.88 -4.94 15.55
C LEU A 841 33.97 -6.10 15.14
N LEU A 842 32.99 -6.42 15.98
CA LEU A 842 32.04 -7.51 15.75
C LEU A 842 30.88 -7.08 14.85
N LEU A 843 30.42 -5.83 14.98
CA LEU A 843 29.40 -5.24 14.14
C LEU A 843 29.80 -3.82 13.72
N SER A 844 29.69 -3.54 12.44
CA SER A 844 30.05 -2.25 11.85
C SER A 844 28.95 -1.20 12.09
N PRO A 845 29.30 0.07 12.27
CA PRO A 845 28.30 1.16 12.32
C PRO A 845 27.39 1.24 11.10
N SER A 846 27.83 0.72 9.93
CA SER A 846 26.98 0.65 8.71
C SER A 846 25.87 -0.39 8.83
N GLU A 847 25.95 -1.31 9.82
CA GLU A 847 24.92 -2.30 10.10
C GLU A 847 23.98 -1.83 11.23
N SER A 848 23.57 -0.58 11.20
CA SER A 848 22.83 0.11 12.26
C SER A 848 21.59 -0.63 12.76
N LYS A 849 20.78 -1.13 11.84
CA LYS A 849 19.55 -1.86 12.19
C LYS A 849 19.85 -3.15 12.92
N LYS A 850 20.86 -3.90 12.46
CA LYS A 850 21.31 -5.14 13.05
C LYS A 850 21.85 -4.93 14.48
N ILE A 851 22.61 -3.84 14.69
CA ILE A 851 23.11 -3.45 16.01
C ILE A 851 21.94 -3.12 16.96
N LEU A 852 20.95 -2.35 16.47
CA LEU A 852 19.76 -2.01 17.27
C LEU A 852 18.93 -3.25 17.62
N GLU A 853 18.77 -4.18 16.69
CA GLU A 853 18.08 -5.45 16.91
C GLU A 853 18.82 -6.27 17.99
N HIS A 854 20.14 -6.33 17.89
CA HIS A 854 20.96 -7.02 18.86
C HIS A 854 20.81 -6.40 20.25
N LEU A 855 20.94 -5.08 20.37
CA LEU A 855 20.77 -4.36 21.63
C LEU A 855 19.37 -4.56 22.21
N SER A 856 18.35 -4.48 21.38
CA SER A 856 16.95 -4.72 21.78
C SER A 856 16.81 -6.13 22.38
N SER A 857 17.38 -7.13 21.73
CA SER A 857 17.25 -8.54 22.16
C SER A 857 17.95 -8.82 23.49
N ILE A 858 19.08 -8.16 23.78
CA ILE A 858 19.86 -8.43 24.99
C ILE A 858 19.49 -7.51 26.16
N CYS A 859 18.96 -6.31 25.91
CA CYS A 859 18.67 -5.29 26.94
C CYS A 859 17.22 -5.27 27.41
N ARG A 860 16.24 -5.45 26.51
CA ARG A 860 14.84 -5.36 26.88
C ARG A 860 14.45 -6.46 27.85
N GLY A 861 13.73 -6.10 28.90
CA GLY A 861 13.32 -7.02 29.95
C GLY A 861 14.38 -7.21 31.05
N GLN A 862 15.61 -6.68 30.85
CA GLN A 862 16.68 -6.70 31.87
C GLN A 862 16.56 -5.46 32.76
N SER A 863 15.51 -5.42 33.59
CA SER A 863 15.13 -4.26 34.40
C SER A 863 15.95 -4.11 35.71
N LYS A 864 16.81 -5.09 36.03
CA LYS A 864 17.62 -5.02 37.22
C LYS A 864 19.09 -4.77 36.88
N PRO A 865 19.76 -3.85 37.58
CA PRO A 865 21.20 -3.66 37.37
C PRO A 865 22.01 -4.85 37.87
N LEU A 866 23.12 -5.12 37.18
CA LEU A 866 24.14 -6.09 37.63
C LEU A 866 25.34 -5.33 38.17
N SER A 867 25.86 -5.83 39.32
CA SER A 867 26.93 -5.15 40.05
C SER A 867 28.26 -5.17 39.27
N UNK A 868 28.84 -4.14 39.36
CA UNK A 868 30.17 -3.95 38.87
C UNK A 868 31.21 -4.96 39.33
N UNK A 869 31.02 -5.60 40.14
CA UNK A 869 31.78 -6.72 40.60
C UNK A 869 32.08 -7.67 39.46
N UNK A 870 31.46 -7.62 38.75
CA UNK A 870 31.68 -8.40 37.63
C UNK A 870 32.58 -7.77 36.62
N UNK A 871 32.73 -6.65 36.73
CA UNK A 871 33.64 -5.89 35.96
C UNK A 871 35.10 -6.08 36.32
N UNK A 872 35.15 -6.46 37.15
CA UNK A 872 36.49 -6.74 37.57
C UNK A 872 37.23 -7.70 36.70
N UNK A 873 36.62 -8.12 36.11
CA UNK A 873 37.18 -9.02 35.20
C UNK A 873 37.69 -8.30 33.98
N PHE A 874 37.39 -7.21 33.88
CA PHE A 874 37.87 -6.40 32.75
C PHE A 874 39.12 -5.53 33.06
N ASN A 875 39.64 -5.65 34.21
CA ASN A 875 40.64 -4.65 34.59
C ASN A 875 42.10 -4.99 34.20
N ASP A 876 42.33 -6.03 33.39
CA ASP A 876 43.70 -6.30 32.95
C ASP A 876 43.88 -5.95 31.45
N GLY A 877 44.20 -4.71 31.19
CA GLY A 877 44.88 -4.31 29.96
C GLY A 877 44.17 -3.64 28.83
N CYS A 878 43.16 -2.83 29.07
CA CYS A 878 42.68 -1.95 28.01
C CYS A 878 42.82 -0.48 28.41
N PRO A 879 43.69 0.29 27.78
CA PRO A 879 43.74 1.74 28.03
C PRO A 879 42.51 2.40 27.39
N ILE A 880 41.83 3.17 28.19
CA ILE A 880 40.64 3.99 27.78
C ILE A 880 41.02 5.01 26.72
#